data_daa7477ef9a2235c036a1c24c75dec86
#
_entry.id   daa7477ef9a2235c036a1c24c75dec86
#
_cell.length_a   1.000
_cell.length_b   1.000
_cell.length_c   1.000
_cell.angle_alpha   90.00
_cell.angle_beta   90.00
_cell.angle_gamma   90.00
#
_symmetry.space_group_name_H-M   'P 1'
#
loop_
_entity.id
_entity.type
_entity.pdbx_description
1 polymer ?
#
loop_
_entity_poly.entity_id
_entity_poly.type
_entity_poly.pdbx_seq_one_letter_code
_entity_poly.pdbx_strand_id
1 'polypeptide(L)'
;VVKKKKSARSVSVYSNLATKRRTKKDAKSRKKAEYLASLPKHPLKRIMHRLHPKRLAAFWFSRQGLYTLLKGIGVFALIILLLGFALFSYYRKDLDAIRPGTLAQRVKTTVTKYYDRNDKLLWEDKGDGDYTLVVDGDKISPYMKQATVAIEDKDFYKHAGVSPSGILRALLSNSQGNSAQGGSTLTQQLVKQVFFADQAKERGLAGIPRKIKEMILAVEVERMYNKKQIIDLYLNESPYGGRRNGVESAAQTYFGKSAKDLTLAESALLAAIPNQPGLYDPYNVAGHEALITRQHKTLDNMTEMGYITKPQAEEAKKVAILDTIKPVADQLDNIKAPHFVLMVRSQLEKSLGKTVVGNGGLVVKTTLDLDVQAKLEEQMTAMFNSYWPGYAGFTNGAAVVEDVKTGQIIGLLGSRDYAYEGFGQDNAAVAFIQPGSSIKPFVYAQLFQNQGEGKVNYGSGSVLADSPTTFEGNYKPSNADGKFKGNISIRKSLDMSRNIPAIKAMAVAGKEPTWKTIRDLGNTYYCTQGADAQAGLSSAIGGCGTRMVDHTNALASLGRMGVYMPHSSILEVKSSTGEVLKKYKAETKQVIDPQAAYVVNDILGDGASRNLLFGRTIVPITEGAGYKVALKTGTSDKDRQPKDIWTVGYTAQIAISVWLGNPDTSPLKNGNSSIPARILDPVMAYTLQKYKDAGVDMSWFAAPAGIQRVGGEVYPSYWNKSTGISNAKLMFDRVSKRKATSCTPEAAKIEIGVTKTLDPITKKDVYSAPDGYDATADDNVHSCDDAKPSVSVTVDNAAKKATVSYSHGKYQLQSVEVKDASGAVIASKSINSDGSWDVDLSKASNGTLTVTAVDTAYYQAVGTGTYSAS
;
A
#
# COMPACT_ATOMS: atom_id res chain seq x y z
N VAL A 1 44.82 2.92 108.17
CA VAL A 1 45.34 2.65 106.86
C VAL A 1 44.15 2.33 105.96
N VAL A 2 43.77 3.32 105.11
CA VAL A 2 42.60 3.21 104.19
C VAL A 2 43.13 2.86 102.80
N LYS A 3 42.72 1.70 102.24
CA LYS A 3 42.95 1.31 100.86
C LYS A 3 41.83 1.88 99.93
N LYS A 4 42.22 2.81 99.08
CA LYS A 4 41.35 3.24 97.99
C LYS A 4 41.20 2.12 96.98
N LYS A 5 39.94 1.63 96.69
CA LYS A 5 39.55 0.80 95.54
C LYS A 5 39.46 1.65 94.31
N LYS A 6 40.23 1.33 93.28
CA LYS A 6 40.02 1.81 91.89
C LYS A 6 38.85 1.08 91.26
N SER A 7 37.80 1.80 90.93
CA SER A 7 36.69 1.27 90.12
C SER A 7 37.12 1.21 88.65
N ALA A 8 37.13 0.03 88.05
CA ALA A 8 37.32 -0.15 86.65
C ALA A 8 35.99 0.24 85.91
N ARG A 9 36.06 1.34 85.15
CA ARG A 9 34.96 1.68 84.20
C ARG A 9 34.96 0.65 83.11
N SER A 10 33.89 -0.19 82.99
CA SER A 10 33.55 -1.02 81.80
C SER A 10 33.07 -0.12 80.73
N VAL A 11 33.84 0.06 79.64
CA VAL A 11 33.40 0.81 78.45
C VAL A 11 32.63 -0.15 77.59
N SER A 12 31.33 0.04 77.54
CA SER A 12 30.44 -0.75 76.67
C SER A 12 30.81 -0.60 75.17
N VAL A 13 30.91 -1.70 74.45
CA VAL A 13 31.22 -1.74 73.06
C VAL A 13 30.18 -0.90 72.21
N TYR A 14 28.99 -0.77 72.75
CA TYR A 14 27.92 0.06 72.15
C TYR A 14 28.19 1.56 72.22
N SER A 15 28.83 2.05 73.32
CA SER A 15 29.18 3.46 73.49
C SER A 15 30.32 3.89 72.55
N ASN A 16 31.24 3.00 72.22
CA ASN A 16 32.31 3.26 71.25
C ASN A 16 31.80 3.27 69.82
N LEU A 17 30.80 2.41 69.45
CA LEU A 17 30.14 2.41 68.17
C LEU A 17 29.27 3.65 67.97
N ALA A 18 28.55 4.10 68.96
CA ALA A 18 27.78 5.34 68.98
C ALA A 18 28.64 6.60 68.78
N THR A 19 29.80 6.68 69.49
CA THR A 19 30.77 7.79 69.38
C THR A 19 31.40 7.76 67.94
N LYS A 20 31.81 6.60 67.40
CA LYS A 20 32.33 6.46 66.02
C LYS A 20 31.31 6.83 64.95
N ARG A 21 30.02 6.54 65.19
CA ARG A 21 28.94 6.98 64.29
C ARG A 21 28.69 8.49 64.31
N ARG A 22 28.74 9.12 65.52
CA ARG A 22 28.60 10.57 65.68
C ARG A 22 29.77 11.30 65.02
N THR A 23 31.05 10.98 65.37
CA THR A 23 32.21 11.61 64.71
C THR A 23 32.24 11.43 63.18
N LYS A 24 31.80 10.27 62.62
CA LYS A 24 31.65 10.09 61.20
C LYS A 24 30.50 10.95 60.56
N LYS A 25 29.42 11.13 61.33
CA LYS A 25 28.28 11.99 60.91
C LYS A 25 28.69 13.45 60.91
N ASP A 26 29.41 13.91 61.94
CA ASP A 26 29.87 15.29 62.06
C ASP A 26 30.98 15.64 61.06
N ALA A 27 31.90 14.71 60.75
CA ALA A 27 32.88 14.88 59.68
C ALA A 27 32.20 14.93 58.27
N LYS A 28 31.13 14.16 58.08
CA LYS A 28 30.36 14.18 56.87
C LYS A 28 29.53 15.46 56.67
N SER A 29 29.00 16.02 57.82
CA SER A 29 28.27 17.28 57.77
C SER A 29 29.20 18.48 57.58
N ARG A 30 30.41 18.50 58.18
CA ARG A 30 31.43 19.52 57.89
C ARG A 30 31.89 19.52 56.44
N LYS A 31 32.23 18.35 55.84
CA LYS A 31 32.57 18.26 54.42
C LYS A 31 31.40 18.66 53.47
N LYS A 32 30.16 18.40 53.89
CA LYS A 32 28.98 18.86 53.13
C LYS A 32 28.80 20.39 53.22
N ALA A 33 29.06 20.98 54.38
CA ALA A 33 28.98 22.44 54.58
C ALA A 33 30.10 23.16 53.81
N GLU A 34 31.34 22.68 53.84
CA GLU A 34 32.46 23.18 53.03
C GLU A 34 32.20 23.10 51.55
N TYR A 35 31.62 21.98 51.08
CA TYR A 35 31.23 21.82 49.69
C TYR A 35 30.11 22.80 49.29
N LEU A 36 29.10 23.01 50.12
CA LEU A 36 28.03 23.94 49.85
C LEU A 36 28.54 25.41 49.82
N ALA A 37 29.52 25.75 50.66
CA ALA A 37 30.16 27.05 50.68
C ALA A 37 31.04 27.34 49.45
N SER A 38 31.59 26.28 48.84
CA SER A 38 32.41 26.37 47.60
C SER A 38 31.61 26.52 46.31
N LEU A 39 30.28 26.42 46.39
CA LEU A 39 29.42 26.51 45.18
C LEU A 39 29.20 27.96 44.75
N PRO A 40 29.17 28.25 43.44
CA PRO A 40 28.85 29.57 42.92
C PRO A 40 27.50 30.07 43.41
N LYS A 41 27.40 31.37 43.77
CA LYS A 41 26.13 31.96 44.25
C LYS A 41 25.04 32.01 43.18
N HIS A 42 25.40 32.08 41.89
CA HIS A 42 24.44 32.14 40.80
C HIS A 42 23.90 30.74 40.43
N PRO A 43 22.57 30.55 40.29
CA PRO A 43 21.96 29.23 40.13
C PRO A 43 22.44 28.48 38.87
N LEU A 44 22.51 29.16 37.72
CA LEU A 44 22.99 28.56 36.47
C LEU A 44 24.46 28.14 36.52
N LYS A 45 25.33 28.99 37.08
CA LYS A 45 26.75 28.64 37.30
C LYS A 45 26.92 27.49 38.31
N ARG A 46 25.99 27.31 39.24
CA ARG A 46 25.94 26.18 40.19
C ARG A 46 25.58 24.86 39.48
N ILE A 47 24.66 24.89 38.50
CA ILE A 47 24.31 23.74 37.67
C ILE A 47 25.50 23.37 36.77
N MET A 48 26.07 24.35 36.06
CA MET A 48 27.25 24.09 35.20
C MET A 48 28.46 23.57 35.97
N HIS A 49 28.70 24.08 37.21
CA HIS A 49 29.77 23.61 38.07
C HIS A 49 29.54 22.14 38.51
N ARG A 50 28.27 21.70 38.65
CA ARG A 50 27.94 20.30 38.98
C ARG A 50 28.02 19.40 37.73
N LEU A 51 27.70 19.92 36.55
CA LEU A 51 27.71 19.20 35.28
C LEU A 51 29.06 19.23 34.58
N HIS A 52 30.11 19.81 35.21
CA HIS A 52 31.45 19.87 34.59
C HIS A 52 32.01 18.47 34.29
N PRO A 53 32.41 18.17 33.04
CA PRO A 53 32.74 16.80 32.55
C PRO A 53 33.76 16.07 33.47
N LYS A 54 34.81 16.77 33.92
CA LYS A 54 35.83 16.19 34.84
C LYS A 54 35.25 15.77 36.18
N ARG A 55 34.25 16.47 36.69
CA ARG A 55 33.61 16.14 37.99
C ARG A 55 32.57 15.06 37.84
N LEU A 56 31.81 15.05 36.74
CA LEU A 56 30.92 13.96 36.37
C LEU A 56 31.71 12.66 36.22
N ALA A 57 32.83 12.69 35.48
CA ALA A 57 33.70 11.55 35.32
C ALA A 57 34.25 11.10 36.70
N ALA A 58 34.79 12.00 37.52
CA ALA A 58 35.28 11.67 38.85
C ALA A 58 34.21 11.10 39.79
N PHE A 59 32.94 11.54 39.64
CA PHE A 59 31.83 10.95 40.39
C PHE A 59 31.53 9.54 39.90
N TRP A 60 31.36 9.35 38.59
CA TRP A 60 30.97 8.05 38.00
C TRP A 60 32.06 6.99 38.20
N PHE A 61 33.34 7.35 38.18
CA PHE A 61 34.46 6.45 38.48
C PHE A 61 34.79 6.35 39.98
N SER A 62 34.03 7.01 40.89
CA SER A 62 34.16 6.84 42.32
C SER A 62 33.32 5.65 42.82
N ARG A 63 33.69 5.12 44.01
CA ARG A 63 32.90 4.11 44.71
C ARG A 63 31.42 4.56 44.88
N GLN A 64 31.17 5.85 45.11
CA GLN A 64 29.80 6.39 45.25
C GLN A 64 29.06 6.42 43.91
N GLY A 65 29.71 6.78 42.82
CA GLY A 65 29.16 6.74 41.48
C GLY A 65 28.78 5.30 41.06
N LEU A 66 29.67 4.35 41.30
CA LEU A 66 29.41 2.94 41.08
C LEU A 66 28.20 2.42 41.87
N TYR A 67 28.10 2.78 43.15
CA TYR A 67 26.93 2.44 43.97
C TYR A 67 25.64 3.10 43.46
N THR A 68 25.73 4.33 42.95
CA THR A 68 24.56 5.03 42.40
C THR A 68 24.14 4.38 41.08
N LEU A 69 25.10 4.00 40.24
CA LEU A 69 24.86 3.26 39.00
C LEU A 69 24.19 1.91 39.30
N LEU A 70 24.76 1.12 40.23
CA LEU A 70 24.20 -0.17 40.60
C LEU A 70 22.80 -0.04 41.22
N LYS A 71 22.53 1.00 42.00
CA LYS A 71 21.18 1.29 42.49
C LYS A 71 20.25 1.70 41.38
N GLY A 72 20.68 2.53 40.42
CA GLY A 72 19.91 2.90 39.25
C GLY A 72 19.56 1.69 38.38
N ILE A 73 20.54 0.82 38.14
CA ILE A 73 20.33 -0.46 37.45
C ILE A 73 19.35 -1.35 38.22
N GLY A 74 19.49 -1.43 39.54
CA GLY A 74 18.58 -2.22 40.38
C GLY A 74 17.14 -1.70 40.38
N VAL A 75 16.94 -0.38 40.44
CA VAL A 75 15.61 0.24 40.35
C VAL A 75 15.03 0.06 38.95
N PHE A 76 15.82 0.23 37.92
CA PHE A 76 15.40 0.01 36.53
C PHE A 76 15.00 -1.46 36.28
N ALA A 77 15.81 -2.40 36.78
CA ALA A 77 15.48 -3.81 36.73
C ALA A 77 14.20 -4.14 37.50
N LEU A 78 13.97 -3.53 38.65
CA LEU A 78 12.74 -3.70 39.42
C LEU A 78 11.51 -3.15 38.69
N ILE A 79 11.62 -2.00 38.03
CA ILE A 79 10.54 -1.42 37.22
C ILE A 79 10.21 -2.34 36.06
N ILE A 80 11.21 -2.86 35.34
CA ILE A 80 11.01 -3.83 34.26
C ILE A 80 10.33 -5.10 34.80
N LEU A 81 10.74 -5.61 35.94
CA LEU A 81 10.14 -6.77 36.59
C LEU A 81 8.67 -6.54 36.97
N LEU A 82 8.36 -5.37 37.56
CA LEU A 82 6.97 -5.00 37.89
C LEU A 82 6.08 -4.82 36.67
N LEU A 83 6.61 -4.17 35.62
CA LEU A 83 5.91 -4.04 34.33
C LEU A 83 5.69 -5.42 33.68
N GLY A 84 6.71 -6.28 33.72
CA GLY A 84 6.60 -7.66 33.22
C GLY A 84 5.55 -8.45 33.98
N PHE A 85 5.51 -8.33 35.32
CA PHE A 85 4.52 -8.98 36.17
C PHE A 85 3.09 -8.47 35.93
N ALA A 86 2.91 -7.17 35.76
CA ALA A 86 1.62 -6.56 35.45
C ALA A 86 1.10 -7.02 34.08
N LEU A 87 1.94 -7.00 33.04
CA LEU A 87 1.62 -7.52 31.70
C LEU A 87 1.33 -9.02 31.75
N PHE A 88 2.13 -9.78 32.47
CA PHE A 88 1.93 -11.21 32.69
C PHE A 88 0.55 -11.50 33.30
N SER A 89 0.19 -10.80 34.37
CA SER A 89 -1.10 -10.99 35.06
C SER A 89 -2.30 -10.62 34.16
N TYR A 90 -2.11 -9.62 33.32
CA TYR A 90 -3.15 -9.19 32.39
C TYR A 90 -3.41 -10.21 31.26
N TYR A 91 -2.36 -10.83 30.69
CA TYR A 91 -2.49 -11.76 29.56
C TYR A 91 -2.71 -13.21 29.98
N ARG A 92 -2.62 -13.55 31.27
CA ARG A 92 -2.80 -14.91 31.78
C ARG A 92 -4.19 -15.50 31.44
N LYS A 93 -5.24 -14.67 31.36
CA LYS A 93 -6.61 -15.10 31.04
C LYS A 93 -6.76 -15.68 29.62
N ASP A 94 -5.84 -15.36 28.71
CA ASP A 94 -5.94 -15.75 27.30
C ASP A 94 -5.44 -17.20 27.05
N LEU A 95 -4.93 -17.88 28.09
CA LEU A 95 -4.38 -19.23 28.01
C LEU A 95 -5.43 -20.36 28.04
N ASP A 96 -6.69 -20.06 28.34
CA ASP A 96 -7.75 -21.07 28.39
C ASP A 96 -7.97 -21.78 27.04
N ALA A 97 -7.62 -21.13 25.92
CA ALA A 97 -7.72 -21.69 24.57
C ALA A 97 -6.77 -22.88 24.30
N ILE A 98 -5.71 -23.06 25.13
CA ILE A 98 -4.68 -24.11 24.94
C ILE A 98 -4.89 -25.31 25.88
N ARG A 99 -5.92 -25.33 26.72
CA ARG A 99 -6.14 -26.44 27.64
C ARG A 99 -6.25 -27.78 26.91
N PRO A 100 -5.62 -28.87 27.40
CA PRO A 100 -5.64 -30.17 26.73
C PRO A 100 -7.03 -30.73 26.46
N GLY A 101 -8.02 -30.47 27.34
CA GLY A 101 -9.40 -30.90 27.15
C GLY A 101 -10.12 -30.24 25.98
N THR A 102 -9.78 -28.97 25.60
CA THR A 102 -10.37 -28.30 24.45
C THR A 102 -9.82 -28.80 23.13
N LEU A 103 -8.59 -29.29 23.11
CA LEU A 103 -7.97 -29.89 21.91
C LEU A 103 -8.56 -31.27 21.58
N ALA A 104 -8.83 -32.10 22.59
CA ALA A 104 -9.42 -33.42 22.40
C ALA A 104 -10.86 -33.38 21.85
N GLN A 105 -11.60 -32.31 22.08
CA GLN A 105 -12.94 -32.10 21.55
C GLN A 105 -13.00 -31.78 20.05
N ARG A 106 -11.87 -31.43 19.43
CA ARG A 106 -11.76 -31.11 18.00
C ARG A 106 -11.85 -32.33 17.07
N VAL A 107 -11.87 -33.55 17.61
CA VAL A 107 -11.77 -34.81 16.84
C VAL A 107 -13.12 -35.37 16.37
N LYS A 108 -14.24 -34.73 16.69
CA LYS A 108 -15.58 -35.23 16.24
C LYS A 108 -15.99 -34.55 14.95
N THR A 109 -15.95 -35.31 13.86
CA THR A 109 -16.41 -34.84 12.53
C THR A 109 -17.94 -34.97 12.44
N THR A 110 -18.60 -33.82 12.23
CA THR A 110 -20.00 -33.73 11.82
C THR A 110 -20.07 -32.94 10.52
N VAL A 111 -20.88 -33.32 9.54
CA VAL A 111 -20.96 -32.60 8.25
C VAL A 111 -21.52 -31.19 8.47
N THR A 112 -20.72 -30.18 8.11
CA THR A 112 -21.19 -28.80 8.04
C THR A 112 -21.65 -28.48 6.61
N LYS A 113 -22.85 -27.88 6.48
CA LYS A 113 -23.44 -27.53 5.18
C LYS A 113 -23.36 -26.02 4.94
N TYR A 114 -22.82 -25.66 3.79
CA TYR A 114 -22.76 -24.27 3.33
C TYR A 114 -23.77 -24.04 2.22
N TYR A 115 -24.57 -23.01 2.36
CA TYR A 115 -25.58 -22.61 1.37
C TYR A 115 -25.33 -21.18 0.88
N ASP A 116 -25.73 -20.92 -0.36
CA ASP A 116 -25.80 -19.56 -0.89
C ASP A 116 -26.96 -18.77 -0.25
N ARG A 117 -27.13 -17.51 -0.63
CA ARG A 117 -28.23 -16.65 -0.12
C ARG A 117 -29.62 -17.14 -0.48
N ASN A 118 -29.72 -17.95 -1.54
CA ASN A 118 -30.96 -18.49 -2.10
C ASN A 118 -31.17 -19.96 -1.71
N ASP A 119 -30.50 -20.44 -0.66
CA ASP A 119 -30.57 -21.81 -0.11
C ASP A 119 -30.07 -22.89 -1.11
N LYS A 120 -29.27 -22.52 -2.13
CA LYS A 120 -28.59 -23.50 -2.99
C LYS A 120 -27.34 -24.02 -2.28
N LEU A 121 -27.17 -25.35 -2.22
CA LEU A 121 -26.03 -25.98 -1.57
C LEU A 121 -24.71 -25.60 -2.28
N LEU A 122 -23.76 -25.10 -1.52
CA LEU A 122 -22.40 -24.78 -1.97
C LEU A 122 -21.42 -25.92 -1.67
N TRP A 123 -21.52 -26.48 -0.46
CA TRP A 123 -20.61 -27.54 -0.03
C TRP A 123 -21.10 -28.25 1.22
N GLU A 124 -20.81 -29.56 1.27
CA GLU A 124 -20.89 -30.39 2.44
C GLU A 124 -19.51 -30.70 2.98
N ASP A 125 -19.10 -29.97 4.01
CA ASP A 125 -17.84 -30.18 4.69
C ASP A 125 -17.91 -31.43 5.57
N LYS A 126 -17.33 -32.51 5.07
CA LYS A 126 -17.26 -33.79 5.76
C LYS A 126 -16.17 -33.85 6.83
N GLY A 127 -15.50 -32.70 7.10
CA GLY A 127 -14.43 -32.63 8.07
C GLY A 127 -13.05 -32.97 7.52
N ASP A 128 -12.94 -33.36 6.25
CA ASP A 128 -11.70 -33.82 5.65
C ASP A 128 -10.92 -32.71 4.91
N GLY A 129 -11.44 -31.49 4.84
CA GLY A 129 -10.88 -30.44 3.96
C GLY A 129 -9.95 -29.45 4.62
N ASP A 130 -10.12 -29.14 5.87
CA ASP A 130 -9.34 -28.08 6.55
C ASP A 130 -9.43 -28.27 8.05
N TYR A 131 -8.91 -29.36 8.49
CA TYR A 131 -9.02 -29.78 9.86
C TYR A 131 -7.66 -29.91 10.51
N THR A 132 -7.66 -29.51 11.74
CA THR A 132 -6.63 -29.95 12.66
C THR A 132 -7.06 -31.30 13.17
N LEU A 133 -6.51 -32.39 12.63
CA LEU A 133 -6.60 -33.65 13.33
C LEU A 133 -5.63 -33.59 14.50
N VAL A 134 -6.19 -33.41 15.67
CA VAL A 134 -5.40 -33.47 16.91
C VAL A 134 -5.17 -34.95 17.26
N VAL A 135 -3.93 -35.32 17.36
CA VAL A 135 -3.50 -36.62 17.81
C VAL A 135 -2.69 -36.54 19.08
N ASP A 136 -2.80 -37.59 19.91
CA ASP A 136 -1.94 -37.70 21.08
C ASP A 136 -0.46 -37.77 20.66
N GLY A 137 0.42 -37.29 21.49
CA GLY A 137 1.83 -37.21 21.13
C GLY A 137 2.52 -38.56 20.90
N ASP A 138 1.97 -39.68 21.39
CA ASP A 138 2.45 -41.03 21.10
C ASP A 138 2.05 -41.51 19.70
N LYS A 139 1.11 -40.80 19.06
CA LYS A 139 0.69 -41.01 17.66
C LYS A 139 1.41 -40.10 16.68
N ILE A 140 2.51 -39.46 17.08
CA ILE A 140 3.37 -38.62 16.22
C ILE A 140 4.75 -39.28 16.13
N SER A 141 5.26 -39.48 14.93
CA SER A 141 6.58 -40.02 14.67
C SER A 141 7.68 -39.34 15.52
N PRO A 142 8.57 -40.08 16.17
CA PRO A 142 9.74 -39.51 16.85
C PRO A 142 10.60 -38.65 15.91
N TYR A 143 10.74 -39.05 14.64
CA TYR A 143 11.46 -38.28 13.63
C TYR A 143 10.84 -36.91 13.40
N MET A 144 9.50 -36.79 13.41
CA MET A 144 8.83 -35.51 13.24
C MET A 144 9.12 -34.54 14.40
N LYS A 145 9.12 -35.03 15.65
CA LYS A 145 9.46 -34.22 16.82
C LYS A 145 10.90 -33.77 16.79
N GLN A 146 11.82 -34.66 16.46
CA GLN A 146 13.24 -34.37 16.35
C GLN A 146 13.54 -33.40 15.22
N ALA A 147 12.94 -33.59 14.05
CA ALA A 147 13.10 -32.72 12.89
C ALA A 147 12.63 -31.28 13.20
N THR A 148 11.47 -31.15 13.86
CA THR A 148 10.93 -29.84 14.26
C THR A 148 11.85 -29.11 15.22
N VAL A 149 12.34 -29.80 16.27
CA VAL A 149 13.31 -29.23 17.22
C VAL A 149 14.59 -28.83 16.50
N ALA A 150 15.09 -29.68 15.62
CA ALA A 150 16.36 -29.44 14.90
C ALA A 150 16.32 -28.25 13.98
N ILE A 151 15.18 -27.96 13.30
CA ILE A 151 15.07 -26.86 12.34
C ILE A 151 14.60 -25.56 12.97
N GLU A 152 13.70 -25.60 13.97
CA GLU A 152 13.07 -24.44 14.53
C GLU A 152 13.72 -23.95 15.84
N ASP A 153 14.18 -24.85 16.71
CA ASP A 153 14.66 -24.48 18.05
C ASP A 153 15.65 -25.51 18.64
N LYS A 154 16.90 -25.46 18.23
CA LYS A 154 17.94 -26.41 18.67
C LYS A 154 18.13 -26.49 20.19
N ASP A 155 17.82 -25.41 20.90
CA ASP A 155 17.95 -25.29 22.35
C ASP A 155 16.62 -25.52 23.11
N PHE A 156 15.59 -26.02 22.43
CA PHE A 156 14.24 -26.19 22.97
C PHE A 156 14.20 -26.80 24.37
N TYR A 157 14.96 -27.86 24.61
CA TYR A 157 14.97 -28.55 25.89
C TYR A 157 15.79 -27.83 26.99
N LYS A 158 16.48 -26.71 26.65
CA LYS A 158 17.41 -26.02 27.58
C LYS A 158 16.86 -24.72 28.14
N HIS A 159 15.85 -24.12 27.54
CA HIS A 159 15.29 -22.84 27.97
C HIS A 159 13.84 -22.99 28.48
N ALA A 160 13.33 -21.94 29.15
CA ALA A 160 11.98 -21.86 29.72
C ALA A 160 11.12 -20.84 28.92
N GLY A 161 10.84 -21.12 27.64
CA GLY A 161 9.97 -20.32 26.77
C GLY A 161 10.66 -19.20 26.00
N VAL A 162 11.75 -18.67 26.50
CA VAL A 162 12.55 -17.61 25.86
C VAL A 162 14.02 -18.04 25.85
N SER A 163 14.70 -17.87 24.72
CA SER A 163 16.13 -18.17 24.57
C SER A 163 16.95 -16.87 24.44
N PRO A 164 17.59 -16.38 25.52
CA PRO A 164 18.45 -15.19 25.43
C PRO A 164 19.62 -15.36 24.47
N SER A 165 20.21 -16.57 24.41
CA SER A 165 21.28 -16.93 23.47
C SER A 165 20.79 -16.87 22.01
N GLY A 166 19.57 -17.35 21.75
CA GLY A 166 18.93 -17.28 20.44
C GLY A 166 18.67 -15.84 19.98
N ILE A 167 18.21 -14.99 20.89
CA ILE A 167 17.99 -13.55 20.60
C ILE A 167 19.33 -12.87 20.29
N LEU A 168 20.37 -13.11 21.08
CA LEU A 168 21.69 -12.51 20.85
C LEU A 168 22.29 -12.98 19.51
N ARG A 169 22.18 -14.26 19.19
CA ARG A 169 22.63 -14.84 17.91
C ARG A 169 21.89 -14.19 16.72
N ALA A 170 20.57 -14.06 16.79
CA ALA A 170 19.77 -13.42 15.76
C ALA A 170 20.14 -11.94 15.55
N LEU A 171 20.39 -11.19 16.61
CA LEU A 171 20.87 -9.80 16.56
C LEU A 171 22.23 -9.68 15.88
N LEU A 172 23.17 -10.56 16.21
CA LEU A 172 24.51 -10.57 15.62
C LEU A 172 24.49 -10.99 14.15
N SER A 173 23.72 -12.03 13.79
CA SER A 173 23.57 -12.51 12.40
C SER A 173 22.92 -11.46 11.50
N ASN A 174 21.87 -10.78 11.98
CA ASN A 174 21.17 -9.74 11.22
C ASN A 174 22.03 -8.48 11.02
N SER A 175 22.94 -8.17 11.97
CA SER A 175 23.87 -7.04 11.84
C SER A 175 24.98 -7.28 10.81
N GLN A 176 25.26 -8.54 10.45
CA GLN A 176 26.28 -8.92 9.48
C GLN A 176 25.73 -9.15 8.06
N GLY A 177 24.45 -8.84 7.80
CA GLY A 177 23.83 -8.99 6.47
C GLY A 177 23.61 -10.44 6.01
N ASN A 178 23.82 -11.42 6.88
CA ASN A 178 23.51 -12.81 6.60
C ASN A 178 21.98 -13.05 6.68
N SER A 179 21.49 -14.02 5.92
CA SER A 179 20.06 -14.40 5.86
C SER A 179 19.44 -14.44 7.27
N ALA A 180 18.32 -13.72 7.49
CA ALA A 180 17.67 -13.52 8.77
C ALA A 180 17.44 -14.84 9.52
N GLN A 181 18.25 -15.12 10.53
CA GLN A 181 18.03 -16.24 11.44
C GLN A 181 16.96 -15.86 12.47
N GLY A 182 15.93 -16.69 12.61
CA GLY A 182 14.89 -16.51 13.59
C GLY A 182 15.40 -16.75 15.02
N GLY A 183 15.19 -15.80 15.91
CA GLY A 183 15.49 -15.93 17.34
C GLY A 183 14.29 -16.32 18.21
N SER A 184 13.17 -16.76 17.60
CA SER A 184 11.95 -17.16 18.31
C SER A 184 12.00 -18.64 18.68
N THR A 185 11.61 -18.98 19.91
CA THR A 185 11.51 -20.37 20.37
C THR A 185 10.24 -21.04 19.85
N LEU A 186 10.18 -22.37 19.84
CA LEU A 186 8.98 -23.17 19.53
C LEU A 186 7.78 -22.73 20.38
N THR A 187 8.00 -22.48 21.67
CA THR A 187 6.94 -22.02 22.57
C THR A 187 6.42 -20.63 22.20
N GLN A 188 7.27 -19.71 21.78
CA GLN A 188 6.85 -18.40 21.25
C GLN A 188 6.10 -18.52 19.92
N GLN A 189 6.51 -19.44 19.06
CA GLN A 189 5.80 -19.70 17.81
C GLN A 189 4.42 -20.30 18.06
N LEU A 190 4.29 -21.25 19.00
CA LEU A 190 3.01 -21.80 19.44
C LEU A 190 2.07 -20.69 19.93
N VAL A 191 2.57 -19.83 20.85
CA VAL A 191 1.81 -18.68 21.35
C VAL A 191 1.39 -17.75 20.21
N LYS A 192 2.30 -17.47 19.27
CA LYS A 192 1.97 -16.65 18.10
C LYS A 192 0.86 -17.27 17.25
N GLN A 193 0.92 -18.56 16.99
CA GLN A 193 -0.06 -19.29 16.18
C GLN A 193 -1.45 -19.29 16.83
N VAL A 194 -1.53 -19.48 18.14
CA VAL A 194 -2.80 -19.61 18.87
C VAL A 194 -3.45 -18.25 19.14
N PHE A 195 -2.67 -17.22 19.53
CA PHE A 195 -3.21 -15.95 20.04
C PHE A 195 -3.05 -14.76 19.08
N PHE A 196 -2.08 -14.82 18.16
CA PHE A 196 -1.70 -13.68 17.32
C PHE A 196 -1.65 -14.02 15.82
N ALA A 197 -2.43 -15.02 15.38
CA ALA A 197 -2.44 -15.43 13.98
C ALA A 197 -2.71 -14.27 13.02
N ASP A 198 -3.66 -13.39 13.36
CA ASP A 198 -4.04 -12.22 12.56
C ASP A 198 -2.97 -11.11 12.54
N GLN A 199 -2.19 -11.00 13.63
CA GLN A 199 -1.13 -10.01 13.78
C GLN A 199 0.25 -10.56 13.37
N ALA A 200 0.31 -11.80 12.89
CA ALA A 200 1.57 -12.48 12.58
C ALA A 200 2.41 -11.79 11.50
N LYS A 201 1.79 -10.95 10.68
CA LYS A 201 2.41 -10.20 9.58
C LYS A 201 3.02 -8.85 10.01
N GLU A 202 2.72 -8.35 11.21
CA GLU A 202 3.31 -7.11 11.73
C GLU A 202 4.83 -7.30 11.95
N ARG A 203 5.64 -6.44 11.34
CA ARG A 203 7.10 -6.46 11.41
C ARG A 203 7.64 -5.09 11.86
N GLY A 204 8.93 -5.03 12.21
CA GLY A 204 9.59 -3.80 12.64
C GLY A 204 9.08 -3.30 14.01
N LEU A 205 9.08 -1.99 14.23
CA LEU A 205 8.69 -1.37 15.51
C LEU A 205 7.25 -1.65 15.91
N ALA A 206 6.33 -1.77 14.95
CA ALA A 206 4.93 -2.10 15.19
C ALA A 206 4.75 -3.52 15.78
N GLY A 207 5.66 -4.44 15.49
CA GLY A 207 5.62 -5.81 16.01
C GLY A 207 6.21 -5.98 17.43
N ILE A 208 6.87 -4.97 17.99
CA ILE A 208 7.51 -5.07 19.32
C ILE A 208 6.50 -5.34 20.44
N PRO A 209 5.36 -4.65 20.56
CA PRO A 209 4.37 -4.93 21.60
C PRO A 209 3.86 -6.37 21.56
N ARG A 210 3.57 -6.87 20.35
CA ARG A 210 3.17 -8.27 20.13
C ARG A 210 4.27 -9.23 20.57
N LYS A 211 5.53 -8.96 20.21
CA LYS A 211 6.66 -9.83 20.56
C LYS A 211 6.90 -9.91 22.05
N ILE A 212 6.67 -8.83 22.80
CA ILE A 212 6.71 -8.84 24.27
C ILE A 212 5.60 -9.73 24.84
N LYS A 213 4.38 -9.64 24.28
CA LYS A 213 3.26 -10.51 24.68
C LYS A 213 3.58 -11.99 24.41
N GLU A 214 4.11 -12.31 23.24
CA GLU A 214 4.56 -13.68 22.89
C GLU A 214 5.55 -14.22 23.92
N MET A 215 6.54 -13.42 24.33
CA MET A 215 7.53 -13.85 25.32
C MET A 215 6.91 -14.12 26.70
N ILE A 216 6.02 -13.22 27.16
CA ILE A 216 5.33 -13.37 28.45
C ILE A 216 4.48 -14.63 28.47
N LEU A 217 3.65 -14.82 27.44
CA LEU A 217 2.78 -16.00 27.34
C LEU A 217 3.57 -17.30 27.14
N ALA A 218 4.72 -17.26 26.45
CA ALA A 218 5.58 -18.42 26.29
C ALA A 218 6.16 -18.93 27.63
N VAL A 219 6.53 -18.01 28.54
CA VAL A 219 6.98 -18.38 29.88
C VAL A 219 5.85 -19.04 30.67
N GLU A 220 4.61 -18.57 30.54
CA GLU A 220 3.48 -19.18 31.26
C GLU A 220 3.10 -20.55 30.69
N VAL A 221 3.17 -20.71 29.35
CA VAL A 221 3.00 -22.03 28.72
C VAL A 221 4.02 -23.03 29.24
N GLU A 222 5.29 -22.66 29.38
CA GLU A 222 6.34 -23.53 29.96
C GLU A 222 6.15 -23.83 31.45
N ARG A 223 5.38 -23.01 32.15
CA ARG A 223 4.97 -23.33 33.53
C ARG A 223 3.84 -24.34 33.62
N MET A 224 2.90 -24.29 32.63
CA MET A 224 1.70 -25.13 32.61
C MET A 224 1.94 -26.49 31.98
N TYR A 225 2.84 -26.58 31.01
CA TYR A 225 3.09 -27.75 30.18
C TYR A 225 4.57 -28.14 30.22
N ASN A 226 4.83 -29.47 30.21
CA ASN A 226 6.21 -29.95 30.03
C ASN A 226 6.61 -29.88 28.54
N LYS A 227 7.91 -30.02 28.25
CA LYS A 227 8.46 -29.94 26.91
C LYS A 227 7.81 -30.89 25.90
N LYS A 228 7.48 -32.10 26.34
CA LYS A 228 6.78 -33.11 25.51
C LYS A 228 5.40 -32.62 25.14
N GLN A 229 4.64 -32.07 26.06
CA GLN A 229 3.32 -31.49 25.80
C GLN A 229 3.39 -30.26 24.88
N ILE A 230 4.40 -29.40 25.05
CA ILE A 230 4.56 -28.19 24.23
C ILE A 230 4.83 -28.57 22.77
N ILE A 231 5.75 -29.52 22.49
CA ILE A 231 6.02 -29.94 21.12
C ILE A 231 4.80 -30.65 20.51
N ASP A 232 4.09 -31.45 21.27
CA ASP A 232 2.87 -32.12 20.83
C ASP A 232 1.78 -31.08 20.46
N LEU A 233 1.60 -30.03 21.25
CA LEU A 233 0.70 -28.89 20.96
C LEU A 233 1.17 -28.14 19.70
N TYR A 234 2.46 -27.84 19.62
CA TYR A 234 3.02 -27.13 18.46
C TYR A 234 2.77 -27.88 17.16
N LEU A 235 3.03 -29.21 17.15
CA LEU A 235 2.83 -30.03 15.96
C LEU A 235 1.35 -30.15 15.57
N ASN A 236 0.44 -30.13 16.54
CA ASN A 236 -0.99 -30.12 16.28
C ASN A 236 -1.55 -28.77 15.83
N GLU A 237 -0.88 -27.63 16.12
CA GLU A 237 -1.34 -26.28 15.77
C GLU A 237 -0.61 -25.64 14.59
N SER A 238 0.57 -26.16 14.24
CA SER A 238 1.41 -25.56 13.18
C SER A 238 0.75 -25.64 11.80
N PRO A 239 0.92 -24.58 10.97
CA PRO A 239 0.44 -24.58 9.59
C PRO A 239 1.42 -25.34 8.70
N TYR A 240 0.92 -26.26 7.88
CA TYR A 240 1.69 -27.10 6.96
C TYR A 240 1.39 -26.81 5.48
N GLY A 241 1.09 -25.56 5.13
CA GLY A 241 0.79 -25.16 3.76
C GLY A 241 -0.70 -25.21 3.43
N GLY A 242 -1.12 -24.35 2.53
CA GLY A 242 -2.53 -24.18 2.20
C GLY A 242 -3.38 -23.99 3.47
N ARG A 243 -4.28 -24.91 3.69
CA ARG A 243 -5.24 -24.87 4.82
C ARG A 243 -5.00 -25.97 5.87
N ARG A 244 -3.82 -26.62 5.84
CA ARG A 244 -3.50 -27.76 6.69
C ARG A 244 -2.83 -27.30 7.97
N ASN A 245 -3.57 -27.38 9.05
CA ASN A 245 -3.06 -27.15 10.39
C ASN A 245 -2.96 -28.49 11.12
N GLY A 246 -1.86 -28.73 11.80
CA GLY A 246 -1.58 -29.95 12.50
C GLY A 246 -0.91 -31.02 11.64
N VAL A 247 0.02 -31.72 12.28
CA VAL A 247 0.89 -32.71 11.62
C VAL A 247 0.12 -33.92 11.08
N GLU A 248 -0.96 -34.33 11.73
CA GLU A 248 -1.79 -35.46 11.27
C GLU A 248 -2.51 -35.09 9.97
N SER A 249 -3.10 -33.88 9.92
CA SER A 249 -3.74 -33.36 8.70
C SER A 249 -2.76 -33.30 7.54
N ALA A 250 -1.54 -32.85 7.80
CA ALA A 250 -0.48 -32.77 6.79
C ALA A 250 -0.05 -34.16 6.31
N ALA A 251 0.15 -35.09 7.26
CA ALA A 251 0.56 -36.45 6.94
C ALA A 251 -0.49 -37.18 6.09
N GLN A 252 -1.76 -37.07 6.44
CA GLN A 252 -2.84 -37.66 5.67
C GLN A 252 -3.00 -37.04 4.30
N THR A 253 -2.91 -35.71 4.22
CA THR A 253 -3.08 -34.98 2.96
C THR A 253 -1.94 -35.25 1.99
N TYR A 254 -0.71 -35.07 2.45
CA TYR A 254 0.44 -35.15 1.55
C TYR A 254 0.88 -36.58 1.27
N PHE A 255 0.74 -37.48 2.25
CA PHE A 255 1.26 -38.85 2.14
C PHE A 255 0.19 -39.94 2.29
N GLY A 256 -1.02 -39.60 2.70
CA GLY A 256 -2.14 -40.53 2.90
C GLY A 256 -1.90 -41.52 4.03
N LYS A 257 -1.17 -41.15 5.08
CA LYS A 257 -0.84 -41.98 6.24
C LYS A 257 -0.94 -41.19 7.54
N SER A 258 -0.94 -41.90 8.67
CA SER A 258 -0.91 -41.27 9.99
C SER A 258 0.45 -40.59 10.24
N ALA A 259 0.45 -39.52 11.05
CA ALA A 259 1.67 -38.85 11.52
C ALA A 259 2.60 -39.79 12.32
N LYS A 260 2.08 -40.88 12.86
CA LYS A 260 2.86 -41.92 13.52
C LYS A 260 3.79 -42.66 12.55
N ASP A 261 3.33 -42.83 11.31
CA ASP A 261 4.00 -43.66 10.29
C ASP A 261 4.88 -42.82 9.35
N LEU A 262 5.08 -41.55 9.65
CA LEU A 262 5.98 -40.68 8.88
C LEU A 262 7.41 -41.21 8.94
N THR A 263 8.00 -41.39 7.78
CA THR A 263 9.43 -41.72 7.61
C THR A 263 10.30 -40.50 7.97
N LEU A 264 11.61 -40.71 8.02
CA LEU A 264 12.58 -39.64 8.27
C LEU A 264 12.51 -38.53 7.20
N ALA A 265 12.46 -38.90 5.90
CA ALA A 265 12.42 -37.95 4.80
C ALA A 265 11.12 -37.11 4.81
N GLU A 266 9.98 -37.74 5.07
CA GLU A 266 8.66 -37.09 5.17
C GLU A 266 8.59 -36.17 6.40
N SER A 267 9.11 -36.64 7.55
CA SER A 267 9.18 -35.82 8.77
C SER A 267 10.04 -34.57 8.58
N ALA A 268 11.17 -34.69 7.90
CA ALA A 268 12.05 -33.57 7.59
C ALA A 268 11.41 -32.57 6.61
N LEU A 269 10.62 -33.08 5.64
CA LEU A 269 9.87 -32.23 4.72
C LEU A 269 8.80 -31.43 5.46
N LEU A 270 7.95 -32.11 6.24
CA LEU A 270 6.90 -31.45 7.00
C LEU A 270 7.48 -30.43 7.99
N ALA A 271 8.56 -30.76 8.70
CA ALA A 271 9.20 -29.84 9.65
C ALA A 271 9.73 -28.54 8.97
N ALA A 272 10.02 -28.59 7.67
CA ALA A 272 10.45 -27.41 6.91
C ALA A 272 9.33 -26.40 6.63
N ILE A 273 8.07 -26.84 6.56
CA ILE A 273 6.94 -26.05 6.05
C ILE A 273 6.53 -24.89 6.97
N PRO A 274 6.41 -25.03 8.31
CA PRO A 274 5.83 -24.02 9.20
C PRO A 274 6.51 -22.64 9.17
N ASN A 275 7.72 -22.54 8.70
CA ASN A 275 8.47 -21.29 8.58
C ASN A 275 7.86 -20.32 7.55
N GLN A 276 7.48 -20.84 6.39
CA GLN A 276 6.83 -20.12 5.29
C GLN A 276 5.79 -21.02 4.61
N PRO A 277 4.63 -21.27 5.23
CA PRO A 277 3.69 -22.29 4.78
C PRO A 277 3.17 -22.11 3.36
N GLY A 278 3.06 -20.87 2.87
CA GLY A 278 2.62 -20.61 1.50
C GLY A 278 3.71 -20.86 0.44
N LEU A 279 4.97 -20.61 0.77
CA LEU A 279 6.10 -20.88 -0.13
C LEU A 279 6.47 -22.38 -0.13
N TYR A 280 6.49 -22.98 1.06
CA TYR A 280 6.91 -24.36 1.28
C TYR A 280 5.75 -25.36 1.19
N ASP A 281 4.58 -24.96 0.67
CA ASP A 281 3.49 -25.90 0.38
C ASP A 281 3.97 -26.89 -0.70
N PRO A 282 3.91 -28.20 -0.48
CA PRO A 282 4.26 -29.20 -1.50
C PRO A 282 3.46 -29.12 -2.80
N TYR A 283 2.31 -28.46 -2.79
CA TYR A 283 1.54 -28.19 -4.02
C TYR A 283 1.95 -26.88 -4.72
N ASN A 284 2.82 -26.08 -4.13
CA ASN A 284 3.36 -24.87 -4.75
C ASN A 284 4.65 -25.20 -5.52
N VAL A 285 4.53 -25.48 -6.81
CA VAL A 285 5.67 -25.87 -7.68
C VAL A 285 6.81 -24.84 -7.65
N ALA A 286 6.48 -23.54 -7.58
CA ALA A 286 7.48 -22.48 -7.52
C ALA A 286 8.32 -22.50 -6.22
N GLY A 287 7.83 -23.15 -5.17
CA GLY A 287 8.51 -23.30 -3.89
C GLY A 287 9.33 -24.56 -3.73
N HIS A 288 9.26 -25.53 -4.67
CA HIS A 288 9.83 -26.89 -4.51
C HIS A 288 11.34 -26.87 -4.22
N GLU A 289 12.12 -26.09 -4.95
CA GLU A 289 13.57 -25.99 -4.75
C GLU A 289 13.91 -25.49 -3.33
N ALA A 290 13.22 -24.45 -2.90
CA ALA A 290 13.39 -23.87 -1.58
C ALA A 290 12.95 -24.82 -0.46
N LEU A 291 11.85 -25.56 -0.67
CA LEU A 291 11.37 -26.58 0.26
C LEU A 291 12.38 -27.73 0.41
N ILE A 292 12.88 -28.29 -0.68
CA ILE A 292 13.88 -29.37 -0.65
C ILE A 292 15.19 -28.90 0.00
N THR A 293 15.64 -27.69 -0.34
CA THR A 293 16.82 -27.09 0.32
C THR A 293 16.65 -27.03 1.83
N ARG A 294 15.46 -26.64 2.30
CA ARG A 294 15.17 -26.54 3.73
C ARG A 294 15.00 -27.94 4.37
N GLN A 295 14.42 -28.92 3.67
CA GLN A 295 14.35 -30.31 4.11
C GLN A 295 15.75 -30.90 4.33
N HIS A 296 16.65 -30.70 3.36
CA HIS A 296 18.07 -31.15 3.48
C HIS A 296 18.72 -30.49 4.70
N LYS A 297 18.52 -29.19 4.90
CA LYS A 297 19.03 -28.48 6.09
C LYS A 297 18.45 -29.06 7.39
N THR A 298 17.19 -29.49 7.39
CA THR A 298 16.58 -30.15 8.55
C THR A 298 17.32 -31.45 8.88
N LEU A 299 17.60 -32.30 7.90
CA LEU A 299 18.34 -33.54 8.04
C LEU A 299 19.77 -33.31 8.54
N ASP A 300 20.45 -32.29 8.02
CA ASP A 300 21.79 -31.91 8.49
C ASP A 300 21.77 -31.45 9.95
N ASN A 301 20.80 -30.64 10.33
CA ASN A 301 20.61 -30.20 11.72
C ASN A 301 20.30 -31.38 12.66
N MET A 302 19.49 -32.36 12.22
CA MET A 302 19.23 -33.61 12.99
C MET A 302 20.48 -34.42 13.22
N THR A 303 21.37 -34.47 12.22
CA THR A 303 22.68 -35.12 12.34
C THR A 303 23.59 -34.39 13.30
N GLU A 304 23.65 -33.04 13.21
CA GLU A 304 24.44 -32.20 14.12
C GLU A 304 24.01 -32.38 15.58
N MET A 305 22.70 -32.54 15.82
CA MET A 305 22.13 -32.76 17.15
C MET A 305 22.20 -34.19 17.63
N GLY A 306 22.70 -35.12 16.81
CA GLY A 306 22.83 -36.55 17.17
C GLY A 306 21.52 -37.32 17.20
N TYR A 307 20.46 -36.79 16.59
CA TYR A 307 19.17 -37.50 16.47
C TYR A 307 19.19 -38.60 15.42
N ILE A 308 20.00 -38.42 14.38
CA ILE A 308 20.22 -39.40 13.31
C ILE A 308 21.70 -39.48 12.97
N THR A 309 22.09 -40.57 12.29
CA THR A 309 23.45 -40.74 11.77
C THR A 309 23.59 -40.08 10.39
N LYS A 310 24.82 -39.75 10.00
CA LYS A 310 25.08 -39.16 8.67
C LYS A 310 24.61 -40.06 7.50
N PRO A 311 24.81 -41.40 7.52
CA PRO A 311 24.25 -42.30 6.50
C PRO A 311 22.71 -42.19 6.39
N GLN A 312 22.00 -42.15 7.51
CA GLN A 312 20.53 -41.98 7.50
C GLN A 312 20.11 -40.67 6.86
N ALA A 313 20.83 -39.59 7.14
CA ALA A 313 20.54 -38.28 6.52
C ALA A 313 20.76 -38.32 4.99
N GLU A 314 21.89 -38.89 4.55
CA GLU A 314 22.21 -38.98 3.11
C GLU A 314 21.24 -39.91 2.35
N GLU A 315 20.76 -40.98 2.99
CA GLU A 315 19.72 -41.82 2.41
C GLU A 315 18.38 -41.10 2.29
N ALA A 316 17.98 -40.35 3.34
CA ALA A 316 16.73 -39.57 3.33
C ALA A 316 16.75 -38.45 2.29
N LYS A 317 17.91 -37.81 2.02
CA LYS A 317 18.06 -36.79 0.97
C LYS A 317 17.92 -37.32 -0.45
N LYS A 318 18.21 -38.63 -0.68
CA LYS A 318 18.09 -39.26 -2.01
C LYS A 318 16.64 -39.59 -2.38
N VAL A 319 15.71 -39.55 -1.41
CA VAL A 319 14.31 -39.82 -1.67
C VAL A 319 13.72 -38.68 -2.52
N ALA A 320 13.15 -39.03 -3.68
CA ALA A 320 12.37 -38.10 -4.51
C ALA A 320 11.02 -37.80 -3.82
N ILE A 321 11.09 -37.08 -2.70
CA ILE A 321 9.98 -36.96 -1.74
C ILE A 321 8.76 -36.25 -2.35
N LEU A 322 8.95 -35.31 -3.28
CA LEU A 322 7.84 -34.60 -3.93
C LEU A 322 7.03 -35.54 -4.85
N ASP A 323 7.63 -36.59 -5.38
CA ASP A 323 6.92 -37.60 -6.21
C ASP A 323 5.98 -38.49 -5.35
N THR A 324 6.14 -38.47 -4.04
CA THR A 324 5.28 -39.23 -3.08
C THR A 324 4.07 -38.45 -2.64
N ILE A 325 3.99 -37.14 -3.00
CA ILE A 325 2.87 -36.27 -2.63
C ILE A 325 1.61 -36.70 -3.36
N LYS A 326 0.55 -36.95 -2.61
CA LYS A 326 -0.76 -37.31 -3.17
C LYS A 326 -1.41 -36.12 -3.86
N PRO A 327 -2.10 -36.30 -5.00
CA PRO A 327 -2.85 -35.24 -5.66
C PRO A 327 -3.91 -34.63 -4.76
N VAL A 328 -4.19 -33.34 -4.94
CA VAL A 328 -5.21 -32.58 -4.16
C VAL A 328 -6.64 -33.08 -4.43
N ALA A 329 -6.87 -33.89 -5.44
CA ALA A 329 -8.13 -34.09 -6.15
C ALA A 329 -9.34 -34.59 -5.29
N ASP A 330 -9.13 -35.24 -4.15
CA ASP A 330 -10.24 -35.94 -3.47
C ASP A 330 -10.88 -35.18 -2.29
N GLN A 331 -10.36 -34.01 -1.87
CA GLN A 331 -10.79 -33.38 -0.63
C GLN A 331 -11.87 -32.31 -0.78
N LEU A 332 -12.04 -31.75 -1.97
CA LEU A 332 -12.98 -30.67 -2.25
C LEU A 332 -13.95 -31.02 -3.37
N ASP A 333 -14.21 -32.33 -3.58
CA ASP A 333 -15.19 -32.76 -4.56
C ASP A 333 -16.55 -32.06 -4.35
N ASN A 334 -17.06 -31.44 -5.43
CA ASN A 334 -18.34 -30.75 -5.49
C ASN A 334 -18.43 -29.42 -4.71
N ILE A 335 -17.34 -28.84 -4.23
CA ILE A 335 -17.37 -27.50 -3.65
C ILE A 335 -17.60 -26.45 -4.74
N LYS A 336 -18.63 -25.62 -4.57
CA LYS A 336 -18.90 -24.45 -5.41
C LYS A 336 -18.27 -23.22 -4.77
N ALA A 337 -17.72 -22.33 -5.59
CA ALA A 337 -17.04 -21.11 -5.13
C ALA A 337 -16.02 -21.38 -3.99
N PRO A 338 -15.03 -22.25 -4.19
CA PRO A 338 -14.16 -22.74 -3.12
C PRO A 338 -13.46 -21.64 -2.34
N HIS A 339 -12.89 -20.62 -2.98
CA HIS A 339 -12.22 -19.49 -2.28
C HIS A 339 -13.16 -18.78 -1.32
N PHE A 340 -14.43 -18.57 -1.73
CA PHE A 340 -15.42 -17.92 -0.90
C PHE A 340 -15.83 -18.80 0.29
N VAL A 341 -16.20 -20.06 0.03
CA VAL A 341 -16.66 -20.98 1.07
C VAL A 341 -15.56 -21.22 2.11
N LEU A 342 -14.33 -21.37 1.65
CA LEU A 342 -13.18 -21.60 2.51
C LEU A 342 -12.81 -20.32 3.31
N MET A 343 -12.99 -19.13 2.74
CA MET A 343 -12.89 -17.88 3.49
C MET A 343 -13.96 -17.79 4.57
N VAL A 344 -15.21 -18.14 4.28
CA VAL A 344 -16.32 -18.20 5.25
C VAL A 344 -15.96 -19.14 6.39
N ARG A 345 -15.48 -20.35 6.09
CA ARG A 345 -15.04 -21.33 7.10
C ARG A 345 -13.99 -20.73 8.03
N SER A 346 -12.94 -20.08 7.46
CA SER A 346 -11.91 -19.42 8.26
C SER A 346 -12.46 -18.31 9.16
N GLN A 347 -13.45 -17.54 8.69
CA GLN A 347 -14.13 -16.52 9.49
C GLN A 347 -14.95 -17.13 10.64
N LEU A 348 -15.58 -18.26 10.40
CA LEU A 348 -16.30 -19.01 11.43
C LEU A 348 -15.34 -19.54 12.50
N GLU A 349 -14.21 -20.10 12.11
CA GLU A 349 -13.17 -20.56 13.03
C GLU A 349 -12.65 -19.43 13.94
N LYS A 350 -12.51 -18.22 13.39
CA LYS A 350 -12.10 -17.04 14.17
C LYS A 350 -13.19 -16.56 15.13
N SER A 351 -14.46 -16.63 14.72
CA SER A 351 -15.56 -16.03 15.50
C SER A 351 -16.20 -16.99 16.48
N LEU A 352 -16.31 -18.27 16.15
CA LEU A 352 -16.93 -19.32 16.98
C LEU A 352 -15.89 -20.24 17.64
N GLY A 353 -14.65 -20.15 17.22
CA GLY A 353 -13.56 -21.03 17.64
C GLY A 353 -13.42 -22.26 16.73
N LYS A 354 -12.15 -22.67 16.52
CA LYS A 354 -11.80 -23.85 15.69
C LYS A 354 -12.49 -25.13 16.18
N THR A 355 -12.67 -25.27 17.48
CA THR A 355 -13.34 -26.43 18.08
C THR A 355 -14.80 -26.53 17.65
N VAL A 356 -15.55 -25.42 17.65
CA VAL A 356 -16.98 -25.42 17.27
C VAL A 356 -17.12 -25.74 15.78
N VAL A 357 -16.31 -25.14 14.95
CA VAL A 357 -16.35 -25.38 13.49
C VAL A 357 -15.80 -26.78 13.15
N GLY A 358 -14.72 -27.22 13.79
CA GLY A 358 -14.14 -28.54 13.59
C GLY A 358 -15.02 -29.71 14.08
N ASN A 359 -15.86 -29.48 15.09
CA ASN A 359 -16.89 -30.48 15.51
C ASN A 359 -17.96 -30.68 14.42
N GLY A 360 -18.05 -29.76 13.45
CA GLY A 360 -19.01 -29.85 12.35
C GLY A 360 -20.48 -29.69 12.77
N GLY A 361 -21.36 -30.10 11.88
CA GLY A 361 -22.82 -30.06 12.14
C GLY A 361 -23.42 -28.65 12.03
N LEU A 362 -22.71 -27.69 11.50
CA LEU A 362 -23.22 -26.34 11.30
C LEU A 362 -24.05 -26.27 10.00
N VAL A 363 -25.07 -25.43 10.03
CA VAL A 363 -25.82 -24.99 8.85
C VAL A 363 -25.45 -23.51 8.61
N VAL A 364 -24.69 -23.23 7.55
CA VAL A 364 -24.17 -21.92 7.26
C VAL A 364 -24.86 -21.36 6.02
N LYS A 365 -25.67 -20.34 6.20
CA LYS A 365 -26.24 -19.54 5.10
C LYS A 365 -25.32 -18.37 4.83
N THR A 366 -24.72 -18.35 3.63
CA THR A 366 -23.77 -17.33 3.23
C THR A 366 -24.43 -16.20 2.46
N THR A 367 -23.67 -15.15 2.16
CA THR A 367 -24.13 -14.02 1.35
C THR A 367 -23.95 -14.24 -0.16
N LEU A 368 -23.26 -15.31 -0.57
CA LEU A 368 -22.97 -15.58 -1.97
C LEU A 368 -24.29 -15.68 -2.78
N ASP A 369 -24.25 -15.12 -3.98
CA ASP A 369 -25.26 -15.38 -5.01
C ASP A 369 -24.63 -16.27 -6.09
N LEU A 370 -25.05 -17.54 -6.12
CA LEU A 370 -24.42 -18.53 -6.98
C LEU A 370 -24.53 -18.19 -8.48
N ASP A 371 -25.57 -17.44 -8.89
CA ASP A 371 -25.72 -17.04 -10.29
C ASP A 371 -24.74 -15.91 -10.66
N VAL A 372 -24.51 -14.95 -9.74
CA VAL A 372 -23.48 -13.90 -9.89
C VAL A 372 -22.08 -14.52 -9.88
N GLN A 373 -21.86 -15.50 -9.02
CA GLN A 373 -20.61 -16.25 -8.93
C GLN A 373 -20.30 -16.99 -10.22
N ALA A 374 -21.29 -17.69 -10.77
CA ALA A 374 -21.15 -18.43 -12.02
C ALA A 374 -20.82 -17.48 -13.19
N LYS A 375 -21.47 -16.29 -13.25
CA LYS A 375 -21.14 -15.28 -14.25
C LYS A 375 -19.73 -14.75 -14.10
N LEU A 376 -19.25 -14.58 -12.87
CA LEU A 376 -17.89 -14.14 -12.58
C LEU A 376 -16.85 -15.19 -13.01
N GLU A 377 -17.10 -16.47 -12.72
CA GLU A 377 -16.28 -17.61 -13.13
C GLU A 377 -16.21 -17.76 -14.65
N GLU A 378 -17.37 -17.62 -15.33
CA GLU A 378 -17.46 -17.61 -16.79
C GLU A 378 -16.56 -16.55 -17.41
N GLN A 379 -16.62 -15.31 -16.89
CA GLN A 379 -15.84 -14.20 -17.45
C GLN A 379 -14.35 -14.31 -17.12
N MET A 380 -13.99 -14.82 -15.94
CA MET A 380 -12.60 -15.10 -15.60
C MET A 380 -12.02 -16.19 -16.53
N THR A 381 -12.74 -17.27 -16.72
CA THR A 381 -12.36 -18.35 -17.66
C THR A 381 -12.21 -17.83 -19.09
N ALA A 382 -13.16 -17.02 -19.56
CA ALA A 382 -13.10 -16.40 -20.89
C ALA A 382 -11.86 -15.51 -21.05
N MET A 383 -11.48 -14.75 -19.98
CA MET A 383 -10.27 -13.94 -19.97
C MET A 383 -9.03 -14.80 -20.17
N PHE A 384 -8.87 -15.90 -19.41
CA PHE A 384 -7.70 -16.75 -19.48
C PHE A 384 -7.64 -17.64 -20.74
N ASN A 385 -8.77 -17.87 -21.41
CA ASN A 385 -8.83 -18.54 -22.70
C ASN A 385 -8.62 -17.57 -23.89
N SER A 386 -8.50 -16.27 -23.64
CA SER A 386 -8.25 -15.24 -24.66
C SER A 386 -6.75 -15.02 -24.90
N TYR A 387 -6.41 -14.14 -25.85
CA TYR A 387 -5.01 -13.75 -26.09
C TYR A 387 -4.42 -12.81 -25.01
N TRP A 388 -5.24 -12.24 -24.11
CA TRP A 388 -4.85 -11.19 -23.18
C TRP A 388 -3.77 -11.63 -22.19
N PRO A 389 -3.79 -12.84 -21.61
CA PRO A 389 -2.71 -13.31 -20.74
C PRO A 389 -1.34 -13.28 -21.42
N GLY A 390 -1.27 -13.77 -22.65
CA GLY A 390 -0.03 -13.75 -23.45
C GLY A 390 0.45 -12.34 -23.81
N TYR A 391 -0.50 -11.44 -24.12
CA TYR A 391 -0.24 -10.05 -24.48
C TYR A 391 0.26 -9.25 -23.28
N ALA A 392 -0.41 -9.33 -22.14
CA ALA A 392 -0.10 -8.53 -20.96
C ALA A 392 0.88 -9.20 -19.99
N GLY A 393 1.00 -10.52 -20.02
CA GLY A 393 1.96 -11.27 -19.19
C GLY A 393 1.45 -11.56 -17.79
N PHE A 394 0.15 -11.52 -17.53
CA PHE A 394 -0.43 -11.96 -16.26
C PHE A 394 -0.77 -13.45 -16.31
N THR A 395 -0.61 -14.11 -15.16
CA THR A 395 -0.88 -15.55 -15.00
C THR A 395 -2.05 -15.83 -14.08
N ASN A 396 -2.46 -14.86 -13.26
CA ASN A 396 -3.53 -15.00 -12.29
C ASN A 396 -4.50 -13.81 -12.33
N GLY A 397 -5.67 -14.00 -11.72
CA GLY A 397 -6.69 -12.98 -11.56
C GLY A 397 -7.59 -13.26 -10.38
N ALA A 398 -8.13 -12.21 -9.78
CA ALA A 398 -9.09 -12.28 -8.69
C ALA A 398 -10.19 -11.24 -8.88
N ALA A 399 -11.35 -11.48 -8.27
CA ALA A 399 -12.46 -10.55 -8.33
C ALA A 399 -13.36 -10.66 -7.10
N VAL A 400 -13.97 -9.52 -6.72
CA VAL A 400 -14.96 -9.44 -5.64
C VAL A 400 -16.14 -8.61 -6.12
N VAL A 401 -17.34 -9.09 -5.83
CA VAL A 401 -18.62 -8.40 -6.07
C VAL A 401 -19.31 -8.21 -4.71
N GLU A 402 -19.64 -6.97 -4.37
CA GLU A 402 -20.32 -6.60 -3.11
C GLU A 402 -21.63 -5.88 -3.39
N ASP A 403 -22.66 -6.23 -2.66
CA ASP A 403 -23.93 -5.48 -2.60
C ASP A 403 -23.70 -4.20 -1.78
N VAL A 404 -23.85 -3.05 -2.42
CA VAL A 404 -23.56 -1.74 -1.80
C VAL A 404 -24.49 -1.44 -0.63
N LYS A 405 -25.76 -1.84 -0.69
CA LYS A 405 -26.76 -1.52 0.36
C LYS A 405 -26.55 -2.33 1.63
N THR A 406 -26.01 -3.54 1.51
CA THR A 406 -25.90 -4.48 2.64
C THR A 406 -24.46 -4.77 3.05
N GLY A 407 -23.45 -4.39 2.27
CA GLY A 407 -22.05 -4.77 2.52
C GLY A 407 -21.79 -6.28 2.36
N GLN A 408 -22.69 -7.00 1.67
CA GLN A 408 -22.60 -8.45 1.51
C GLN A 408 -21.77 -8.79 0.28
N ILE A 409 -20.76 -9.65 0.45
CA ILE A 409 -20.01 -10.21 -0.67
C ILE A 409 -20.89 -11.23 -1.37
N ILE A 410 -21.30 -10.94 -2.61
CA ILE A 410 -22.21 -11.78 -3.40
C ILE A 410 -21.50 -12.60 -4.49
N GLY A 411 -20.20 -12.32 -4.72
CA GLY A 411 -19.33 -13.07 -5.63
C GLY A 411 -17.87 -12.87 -5.23
N LEU A 412 -17.06 -13.93 -5.33
CA LEU A 412 -15.63 -13.87 -5.02
C LEU A 412 -14.85 -14.94 -5.76
N LEU A 413 -13.81 -14.52 -6.48
CA LEU A 413 -12.77 -15.38 -7.03
C LEU A 413 -11.42 -14.99 -6.42
N GLY A 414 -10.71 -15.96 -5.86
CA GLY A 414 -9.38 -15.75 -5.29
C GLY A 414 -8.25 -16.02 -6.26
N SER A 415 -8.51 -16.79 -7.32
CA SER A 415 -7.56 -17.07 -8.42
C SER A 415 -8.32 -17.26 -9.73
N ARG A 416 -7.56 -17.41 -10.82
CA ARG A 416 -8.11 -17.71 -12.14
C ARG A 416 -8.95 -18.98 -12.20
N ASP A 417 -8.54 -19.98 -11.44
CA ASP A 417 -9.15 -21.27 -11.28
C ASP A 417 -8.61 -21.91 -9.98
N TYR A 418 -9.49 -22.42 -9.14
CA TYR A 418 -9.10 -23.05 -7.88
C TYR A 418 -8.24 -24.32 -8.09
N ALA A 419 -8.52 -25.06 -9.16
CA ALA A 419 -7.78 -26.29 -9.51
C ALA A 419 -6.47 -26.02 -10.27
N TYR A 420 -6.15 -24.74 -10.56
CA TYR A 420 -4.93 -24.41 -11.27
C TYR A 420 -3.69 -24.81 -10.45
N GLU A 421 -2.82 -25.60 -11.05
CA GLU A 421 -1.62 -26.14 -10.40
C GLU A 421 -0.69 -25.02 -9.90
N GLY A 422 -0.20 -25.18 -8.71
CA GLY A 422 0.74 -24.27 -8.03
C GLY A 422 0.04 -23.21 -7.16
N PHE A 423 -0.76 -22.30 -7.72
CA PHE A 423 -1.33 -21.18 -6.98
C PHE A 423 -2.87 -21.08 -7.02
N GLY A 424 -3.53 -22.02 -7.66
CA GLY A 424 -5.00 -21.98 -7.81
C GLY A 424 -5.74 -21.88 -6.47
N GLN A 425 -5.21 -22.47 -5.42
CA GLN A 425 -5.79 -22.44 -4.09
C GLN A 425 -5.49 -21.16 -3.30
N ASP A 426 -4.56 -20.34 -3.75
CA ASP A 426 -4.25 -19.05 -3.12
C ASP A 426 -5.41 -18.07 -3.33
N ASN A 427 -5.84 -17.43 -2.25
CA ASN A 427 -6.93 -16.47 -2.32
C ASN A 427 -6.38 -15.03 -2.40
N ALA A 428 -6.13 -14.56 -3.62
CA ALA A 428 -5.64 -13.20 -3.87
C ALA A 428 -6.65 -12.11 -3.43
N ALA A 429 -7.94 -12.44 -3.29
CA ALA A 429 -8.94 -11.49 -2.82
C ALA A 429 -8.71 -11.03 -1.36
N VAL A 430 -7.98 -11.82 -0.57
CA VAL A 430 -7.61 -11.50 0.81
C VAL A 430 -6.10 -11.27 1.00
N ALA A 431 -5.32 -11.37 -0.06
CA ALA A 431 -3.89 -11.04 -0.06
C ALA A 431 -3.67 -9.51 -0.10
N PHE A 432 -2.51 -9.06 0.39
CA PHE A 432 -2.11 -7.66 0.30
C PHE A 432 -1.47 -7.38 -1.06
N ILE A 433 -2.23 -6.73 -1.94
CA ILE A 433 -1.81 -6.37 -3.30
C ILE A 433 -1.90 -4.84 -3.44
N GLN A 434 -0.92 -4.23 -4.09
CA GLN A 434 -0.92 -2.78 -4.30
C GLN A 434 -2.04 -2.37 -5.28
N PRO A 435 -2.97 -1.48 -4.87
CA PRO A 435 -4.11 -1.09 -5.70
C PRO A 435 -3.74 -0.10 -6.80
N GLY A 436 -2.53 0.48 -6.74
CA GLY A 436 -2.11 1.54 -7.63
C GLY A 436 -3.12 2.70 -7.65
N SER A 437 -3.35 3.28 -8.81
CA SER A 437 -4.24 4.45 -8.96
C SER A 437 -5.69 4.23 -8.56
N SER A 438 -6.15 2.99 -8.29
CA SER A 438 -7.51 2.77 -7.81
C SER A 438 -7.75 3.27 -6.38
N ILE A 439 -6.68 3.65 -5.66
CA ILE A 439 -6.76 4.31 -4.34
C ILE A 439 -7.14 5.80 -4.42
N LYS A 440 -6.91 6.47 -5.56
CA LYS A 440 -7.07 7.92 -5.72
C LYS A 440 -8.47 8.45 -5.36
N PRO A 441 -9.58 7.76 -5.64
CA PRO A 441 -10.90 8.21 -5.20
C PRO A 441 -10.97 8.57 -3.71
N PHE A 442 -10.34 7.78 -2.86
CA PHE A 442 -10.34 8.02 -1.41
C PHE A 442 -9.44 9.20 -1.01
N VAL A 443 -8.35 9.42 -1.73
CA VAL A 443 -7.48 10.59 -1.54
C VAL A 443 -8.25 11.87 -1.85
N TYR A 444 -8.99 11.90 -2.96
CA TYR A 444 -9.82 13.05 -3.31
C TYR A 444 -11.05 13.17 -2.41
N ALA A 445 -11.61 12.07 -1.93
CA ALA A 445 -12.68 12.11 -0.93
C ALA A 445 -12.24 12.85 0.34
N GLN A 446 -11.02 12.62 0.82
CA GLN A 446 -10.46 13.38 1.94
C GLN A 446 -10.21 14.85 1.58
N LEU A 447 -9.74 15.15 0.37
CA LEU A 447 -9.54 16.53 -0.07
C LEU A 447 -10.86 17.31 -0.13
N PHE A 448 -11.97 16.69 -0.52
CA PHE A 448 -13.29 17.29 -0.62
C PHE A 448 -14.01 17.45 0.72
N GLN A 449 -13.48 16.90 1.81
CA GLN A 449 -14.02 17.11 3.15
C GLN A 449 -13.93 18.61 3.52
N ASN A 450 -14.82 19.06 4.37
CA ASN A 450 -14.71 20.38 4.98
C ASN A 450 -13.42 20.47 5.81
N GLN A 451 -12.50 21.30 5.38
CA GLN A 451 -11.20 21.51 6.04
C GLN A 451 -11.28 22.44 7.26
N GLY A 452 -12.46 23.03 7.52
CA GLY A 452 -12.68 23.97 8.61
C GLY A 452 -12.62 25.42 8.18
N GLU A 453 -12.98 26.31 9.10
CA GLU A 453 -13.03 27.74 8.89
C GLU A 453 -11.66 28.31 8.50
N GLY A 454 -11.64 29.23 7.53
CA GLY A 454 -10.41 29.86 7.02
C GLY A 454 -9.54 28.99 6.14
N LYS A 455 -9.88 27.71 5.94
CA LYS A 455 -9.13 26.82 5.05
C LYS A 455 -9.72 26.75 3.66
N VAL A 456 -8.89 26.31 2.70
CA VAL A 456 -9.28 26.17 1.30
C VAL A 456 -10.02 24.87 1.10
N ASN A 457 -11.23 24.91 0.56
CA ASN A 457 -12.06 23.76 0.24
C ASN A 457 -12.18 23.58 -1.28
N TYR A 458 -12.24 22.35 -1.73
CA TYR A 458 -12.14 21.96 -3.12
C TYR A 458 -13.44 21.32 -3.63
N GLY A 459 -13.61 21.31 -4.95
CA GLY A 459 -14.66 20.60 -5.67
C GLY A 459 -14.14 20.07 -7.00
N SER A 460 -15.02 19.50 -7.86
CA SER A 460 -14.60 18.83 -9.08
C SER A 460 -13.92 19.75 -10.09
N GLY A 461 -14.36 21.00 -10.18
CA GLY A 461 -13.77 22.03 -11.07
C GLY A 461 -12.57 22.76 -10.46
N SER A 462 -12.24 22.55 -9.18
CA SER A 462 -11.02 23.09 -8.58
C SER A 462 -9.78 22.53 -9.27
N VAL A 463 -8.65 23.24 -9.16
CA VAL A 463 -7.40 22.87 -9.83
C VAL A 463 -6.30 22.55 -8.83
N LEU A 464 -5.68 21.40 -9.03
CA LEU A 464 -4.37 21.06 -8.51
C LEU A 464 -3.47 20.84 -9.73
N ALA A 465 -2.62 21.84 -10.04
CA ALA A 465 -1.88 21.85 -11.29
C ALA A 465 -1.06 20.55 -11.51
N ASP A 466 -1.24 19.93 -12.67
CA ASP A 466 -0.45 18.79 -13.12
C ASP A 466 0.87 19.29 -13.72
N SER A 467 1.81 19.64 -12.87
CA SER A 467 3.10 20.26 -13.21
C SER A 467 4.26 19.60 -12.47
N PRO A 468 5.49 19.65 -12.99
CA PRO A 468 6.67 19.13 -12.27
C PRO A 468 6.74 19.69 -10.86
N THR A 469 6.79 18.82 -9.87
CA THR A 469 6.75 19.22 -8.46
C THR A 469 7.73 18.39 -7.65
N THR A 470 8.54 19.07 -6.84
CA THR A 470 9.38 18.43 -5.82
C THR A 470 8.66 18.53 -4.49
N PHE A 471 8.37 17.38 -3.89
CA PHE A 471 7.75 17.27 -2.57
C PHE A 471 8.81 17.13 -1.48
N GLU A 472 8.35 17.10 -0.23
CA GLU A 472 9.19 16.88 0.93
C GLU A 472 10.05 15.61 0.78
N GLY A 473 11.29 15.62 1.30
CA GLY A 473 12.22 14.52 1.15
C GLY A 473 12.82 14.41 -0.27
N ASN A 474 12.78 15.46 -1.07
CA ASN A 474 13.24 15.49 -2.48
C ASN A 474 12.50 14.49 -3.39
N TYR A 475 11.26 14.14 -3.02
CA TYR A 475 10.43 13.23 -3.81
C TYR A 475 9.95 13.92 -5.10
N LYS A 476 10.33 13.38 -6.26
CA LYS A 476 10.03 13.91 -7.61
C LYS A 476 9.27 12.88 -8.44
N PRO A 477 7.97 12.66 -8.17
CA PRO A 477 7.17 11.72 -8.93
C PRO A 477 6.92 12.23 -10.36
N SER A 478 6.55 11.30 -11.24
CA SER A 478 6.09 11.57 -12.59
C SER A 478 4.69 11.01 -12.83
N ASN A 479 4.04 11.45 -13.90
CA ASN A 479 2.86 10.79 -14.42
C ASN A 479 3.26 9.54 -15.23
N ALA A 480 2.33 8.61 -15.42
CA ALA A 480 2.61 7.35 -16.13
C ALA A 480 3.08 7.58 -17.58
N ASP A 481 2.62 8.64 -18.23
CA ASP A 481 3.00 9.02 -19.60
C ASP A 481 4.23 9.97 -19.65
N GLY A 482 4.81 10.29 -18.50
CA GLY A 482 5.92 11.26 -18.38
C GLY A 482 5.57 12.72 -18.70
N LYS A 483 4.29 13.02 -19.04
CA LYS A 483 3.83 14.34 -19.47
C LYS A 483 3.06 15.05 -18.35
N PHE A 484 2.91 16.37 -18.51
CA PHE A 484 2.15 17.23 -17.60
C PHE A 484 1.08 17.97 -18.38
N LYS A 485 -0.08 18.19 -17.75
CA LYS A 485 -1.27 18.83 -18.38
C LYS A 485 -1.54 20.24 -17.86
N GLY A 486 -0.70 20.76 -16.93
CA GLY A 486 -0.87 22.10 -16.37
C GLY A 486 -2.15 22.25 -15.56
N ASN A 487 -2.91 23.33 -15.80
CA ASN A 487 -4.15 23.65 -15.07
C ASN A 487 -5.33 22.85 -15.60
N ILE A 488 -5.49 21.63 -15.10
CA ILE A 488 -6.67 20.81 -15.36
C ILE A 488 -7.52 20.69 -14.11
N SER A 489 -8.84 20.56 -14.27
CA SER A 489 -9.74 20.37 -13.13
C SER A 489 -9.42 19.05 -12.40
N ILE A 490 -9.81 18.97 -11.14
CA ILE A 490 -9.70 17.74 -10.36
C ILE A 490 -10.50 16.62 -11.04
N ARG A 491 -11.66 16.92 -11.65
CA ARG A 491 -12.41 15.95 -12.47
C ARG A 491 -11.50 15.30 -13.52
N LYS A 492 -10.93 16.09 -14.40
CA LYS A 492 -10.02 15.59 -15.45
C LYS A 492 -8.79 14.89 -14.86
N SER A 493 -8.26 15.40 -13.75
CA SER A 493 -7.10 14.81 -13.06
C SER A 493 -7.38 13.41 -12.55
N LEU A 494 -8.55 13.18 -11.93
CA LEU A 494 -8.94 11.87 -11.38
C LEU A 494 -9.30 10.90 -12.49
N ASP A 495 -10.10 11.34 -13.49
CA ASP A 495 -10.54 10.51 -14.61
C ASP A 495 -9.37 10.08 -15.53
N MET A 496 -8.45 11.01 -15.80
CA MET A 496 -7.21 10.72 -16.52
C MET A 496 -6.13 10.06 -15.63
N SER A 497 -6.45 9.79 -14.37
CA SER A 497 -5.56 9.10 -13.44
C SER A 497 -4.20 9.79 -13.22
N ARG A 498 -4.11 11.15 -13.26
CA ARG A 498 -2.86 11.89 -13.09
C ARG A 498 -2.28 11.66 -11.69
N ASN A 499 -0.95 11.48 -11.62
CA ASN A 499 -0.27 11.20 -10.36
C ASN A 499 -0.01 12.46 -9.55
N ILE A 500 0.51 13.51 -10.20
CA ILE A 500 0.93 14.73 -9.52
C ILE A 500 -0.23 15.40 -8.78
N PRO A 501 -1.41 15.62 -9.39
CA PRO A 501 -2.56 16.19 -8.66
C PRO A 501 -3.02 15.32 -7.49
N ALA A 502 -2.97 13.99 -7.60
CA ALA A 502 -3.36 13.10 -6.50
C ALA A 502 -2.37 13.18 -5.32
N ILE A 503 -1.07 13.28 -5.59
CA ILE A 503 -0.04 13.47 -4.56
C ILE A 503 -0.19 14.86 -3.91
N LYS A 504 -0.46 15.90 -4.70
CA LYS A 504 -0.78 17.23 -4.17
C LYS A 504 -2.03 17.21 -3.30
N ALA A 505 -3.07 16.47 -3.71
CA ALA A 505 -4.30 16.30 -2.93
C ALA A 505 -4.02 15.74 -1.53
N MET A 506 -3.20 14.68 -1.44
CA MET A 506 -2.78 14.13 -0.15
C MET A 506 -1.90 15.10 0.65
N ALA A 507 -0.97 15.79 0.00
CA ALA A 507 -0.10 16.76 0.66
C ALA A 507 -0.89 17.95 1.24
N VAL A 508 -1.94 18.40 0.54
CA VAL A 508 -2.83 19.49 0.99
C VAL A 508 -3.77 19.00 2.11
N ALA A 509 -4.38 17.83 1.94
CA ALA A 509 -5.33 17.27 2.90
C ALA A 509 -4.64 16.67 4.15
N GLY A 510 -3.34 16.45 4.08
CA GLY A 510 -2.54 15.77 5.10
C GLY A 510 -2.48 14.26 4.90
N LYS A 511 -1.29 13.69 5.04
CA LYS A 511 -1.04 12.26 4.87
C LYS A 511 -1.84 11.42 5.89
N GLU A 512 -1.70 11.73 7.17
CA GLU A 512 -2.36 10.96 8.24
C GLU A 512 -3.90 11.04 8.19
N PRO A 513 -4.52 12.23 8.01
CA PRO A 513 -5.97 12.31 7.78
C PRO A 513 -6.42 11.49 6.55
N THR A 514 -5.64 11.50 5.47
CA THR A 514 -5.97 10.73 4.26
C THR A 514 -5.90 9.23 4.52
N TRP A 515 -4.85 8.73 5.19
CA TRP A 515 -4.75 7.33 5.57
C TRP A 515 -5.89 6.91 6.51
N LYS A 516 -6.23 7.78 7.47
CA LYS A 516 -7.37 7.52 8.36
C LYS A 516 -8.66 7.37 7.57
N THR A 517 -8.95 8.28 6.64
CA THR A 517 -10.14 8.21 5.79
C THR A 517 -10.18 6.96 4.92
N ILE A 518 -9.05 6.59 4.30
CA ILE A 518 -8.94 5.36 3.50
C ILE A 518 -9.28 4.13 4.35
N ARG A 519 -8.74 4.06 5.56
CA ARG A 519 -8.99 2.93 6.50
C ARG A 519 -10.41 2.92 7.02
N ASP A 520 -10.92 4.06 7.42
CA ASP A 520 -12.27 4.19 7.98
C ASP A 520 -13.35 3.89 6.93
N LEU A 521 -13.09 4.14 5.63
CA LEU A 521 -13.98 3.77 4.53
C LEU A 521 -14.00 2.25 4.24
N GLY A 522 -13.02 1.49 4.70
CA GLY A 522 -13.01 0.03 4.54
C GLY A 522 -11.67 -0.59 4.16
N ASN A 523 -10.70 0.18 3.66
CA ASN A 523 -9.33 -0.32 3.42
C ASN A 523 -8.54 -0.43 4.74
N THR A 524 -9.05 -1.20 5.68
CA THR A 524 -8.67 -1.23 7.10
C THR A 524 -7.16 -1.32 7.35
N TYR A 525 -6.45 -2.03 6.49
CA TYR A 525 -5.02 -2.30 6.64
C TYR A 525 -4.12 -1.45 5.74
N TYR A 526 -4.68 -0.45 5.04
CA TYR A 526 -3.89 0.38 4.13
C TYR A 526 -2.77 1.13 4.85
N CYS A 527 -1.52 0.95 4.41
CA CYS A 527 -0.31 1.50 5.03
C CYS A 527 -0.14 1.15 6.52
N THR A 528 -0.47 -0.08 6.93
CA THR A 528 -0.26 -0.55 8.32
C THR A 528 0.71 -1.73 8.40
N GLN A 529 1.08 -2.37 7.29
CA GLN A 529 1.82 -3.62 7.27
C GLN A 529 3.29 -3.41 6.91
N GLY A 530 4.20 -3.92 7.73
CA GLY A 530 5.63 -3.97 7.42
C GLY A 530 6.21 -2.63 6.97
N ALA A 531 6.89 -2.61 5.82
CA ALA A 531 7.48 -1.39 5.24
C ALA A 531 6.43 -0.36 4.81
N ASP A 532 5.20 -0.77 4.48
CA ASP A 532 4.11 0.12 4.08
C ASP A 532 3.72 1.10 5.19
N ALA A 533 3.91 0.74 6.47
CA ALA A 533 3.67 1.62 7.61
C ALA A 533 4.59 2.87 7.62
N GLN A 534 5.68 2.84 6.87
CA GLN A 534 6.63 3.94 6.69
C GLN A 534 6.41 4.69 5.36
N ALA A 535 5.35 4.38 4.61
CA ALA A 535 5.11 4.97 3.30
C ALA A 535 4.98 6.50 3.38
N GLY A 536 5.51 7.18 2.35
CA GLY A 536 5.39 8.61 2.16
C GLY A 536 4.17 8.98 1.29
N LEU A 537 4.30 10.10 0.60
CA LEU A 537 3.28 10.60 -0.33
C LEU A 537 3.02 9.67 -1.53
N SER A 538 3.89 8.69 -1.81
CA SER A 538 3.63 7.64 -2.80
C SER A 538 2.38 6.80 -2.51
N SER A 539 1.95 6.76 -1.24
CA SER A 539 0.68 6.14 -0.86
C SER A 539 -0.54 6.81 -1.52
N ALA A 540 -0.45 8.07 -1.94
CA ALA A 540 -1.52 8.73 -2.70
C ALA A 540 -1.83 8.08 -4.06
N ILE A 541 -0.91 7.30 -4.57
CA ILE A 541 -1.02 6.61 -5.87
C ILE A 541 -1.02 5.08 -5.73
N GLY A 542 -1.21 4.57 -4.50
CA GLY A 542 -1.39 3.15 -4.22
C GLY A 542 -0.11 2.38 -3.94
N GLY A 543 0.89 3.03 -3.35
CA GLY A 543 2.16 2.40 -2.97
C GLY A 543 2.06 1.38 -1.83
N CYS A 544 0.97 1.37 -1.06
CA CYS A 544 0.74 0.39 0.00
C CYS A 544 -0.19 -0.74 -0.47
N GLY A 545 -0.02 -1.94 0.08
CA GLY A 545 -0.90 -3.07 -0.19
C GLY A 545 -2.28 -2.94 0.46
N THR A 546 -3.30 -3.50 -0.19
CA THR A 546 -4.66 -3.64 0.35
C THR A 546 -5.23 -5.00 0.00
N ARG A 547 -6.18 -5.50 0.79
CA ARG A 547 -6.94 -6.69 0.42
C ARG A 547 -8.10 -6.29 -0.50
N MET A 548 -8.35 -7.08 -1.53
CA MET A 548 -9.40 -6.76 -2.50
C MET A 548 -10.78 -6.66 -1.86
N VAL A 549 -11.10 -7.54 -0.91
CA VAL A 549 -12.37 -7.48 -0.16
C VAL A 549 -12.54 -6.15 0.57
N ASP A 550 -11.47 -5.62 1.18
CA ASP A 550 -11.48 -4.32 1.87
C ASP A 550 -11.57 -3.17 0.88
N HIS A 551 -10.86 -3.27 -0.24
CA HIS A 551 -10.87 -2.24 -1.28
C HIS A 551 -12.25 -2.12 -1.95
N THR A 552 -12.90 -3.26 -2.23
CA THR A 552 -14.28 -3.28 -2.76
C THR A 552 -15.26 -2.67 -1.76
N ASN A 553 -15.14 -2.99 -0.47
CA ASN A 553 -15.98 -2.41 0.58
C ASN A 553 -15.77 -0.90 0.74
N ALA A 554 -14.54 -0.42 0.59
CA ALA A 554 -14.25 1.01 0.61
C ALA A 554 -14.91 1.75 -0.58
N LEU A 555 -14.93 1.14 -1.77
CA LEU A 555 -15.66 1.66 -2.92
C LEU A 555 -17.18 1.63 -2.67
N ALA A 556 -17.69 0.54 -2.11
CA ALA A 556 -19.09 0.45 -1.68
C ALA A 556 -19.45 1.53 -0.65
N SER A 557 -18.50 1.92 0.22
CA SER A 557 -18.70 3.03 1.16
C SER A 557 -18.83 4.39 0.46
N LEU A 558 -18.11 4.62 -0.66
CA LEU A 558 -18.37 5.78 -1.53
C LEU A 558 -19.76 5.66 -2.19
N GLY A 559 -20.14 4.46 -2.65
CA GLY A 559 -21.48 4.17 -3.18
C GLY A 559 -22.59 4.36 -2.14
N ARG A 560 -22.30 4.18 -0.85
CA ARG A 560 -23.18 4.50 0.29
C ARG A 560 -23.09 5.96 0.73
N MET A 561 -22.56 6.84 -0.12
CA MET A 561 -22.43 8.27 0.18
C MET A 561 -21.60 8.55 1.45
N GLY A 562 -20.51 7.80 1.62
CA GLY A 562 -19.56 7.95 2.72
C GLY A 562 -19.93 7.19 4.00
N VAL A 563 -20.91 6.31 3.94
CA VAL A 563 -21.27 5.43 5.06
C VAL A 563 -20.47 4.14 4.98
N TYR A 564 -19.61 3.90 5.95
CA TYR A 564 -18.94 2.62 6.14
C TYR A 564 -19.90 1.58 6.72
N MET A 565 -19.81 0.38 6.21
CA MET A 565 -20.45 -0.84 6.71
C MET A 565 -19.44 -1.98 6.55
N PRO A 566 -19.15 -2.77 7.59
CA PRO A 566 -18.27 -3.93 7.46
C PRO A 566 -18.81 -4.89 6.39
N HIS A 567 -17.93 -5.34 5.49
CA HIS A 567 -18.34 -6.39 4.55
C HIS A 567 -18.69 -7.68 5.29
N SER A 568 -19.65 -8.42 4.78
CA SER A 568 -20.09 -9.71 5.33
C SER A 568 -20.12 -10.79 4.27
N SER A 569 -19.77 -11.99 4.67
CA SER A 569 -19.89 -13.22 3.86
C SER A 569 -20.88 -14.23 4.47
N ILE A 570 -21.48 -13.93 5.64
CA ILE A 570 -22.34 -14.82 6.41
C ILE A 570 -23.66 -14.12 6.70
N LEU A 571 -24.77 -14.76 6.36
CA LEU A 571 -26.11 -14.31 6.73
C LEU A 571 -26.56 -14.93 8.05
N GLU A 572 -26.42 -16.25 8.21
CA GLU A 572 -26.85 -16.96 9.41
C GLU A 572 -26.02 -18.23 9.61
N VAL A 573 -25.75 -18.56 10.86
CA VAL A 573 -25.14 -19.84 11.26
C VAL A 573 -26.01 -20.47 12.33
N LYS A 574 -26.42 -21.70 12.09
CA LYS A 574 -27.15 -22.52 13.05
C LYS A 574 -26.32 -23.72 13.48
N SER A 575 -26.50 -24.15 14.72
CA SER A 575 -25.98 -25.43 15.20
C SER A 575 -26.77 -26.62 14.58
N SER A 576 -26.28 -27.82 14.78
CA SER A 576 -26.98 -29.07 14.40
C SER A 576 -28.35 -29.20 15.07
N THR A 577 -28.60 -28.50 16.18
CA THR A 577 -29.88 -28.46 16.91
C THR A 577 -30.81 -27.33 16.44
N GLY A 578 -30.37 -26.50 15.46
CA GLY A 578 -31.14 -25.38 14.94
C GLY A 578 -30.99 -24.06 15.72
N GLU A 579 -30.18 -24.04 16.78
CA GLU A 579 -29.87 -22.83 17.52
C GLU A 579 -29.10 -21.83 16.64
N VAL A 580 -29.51 -20.55 16.63
CA VAL A 580 -28.82 -19.48 15.87
C VAL A 580 -27.58 -19.02 16.63
N LEU A 581 -26.40 -19.40 16.14
CA LEU A 581 -25.10 -19.05 16.71
C LEU A 581 -24.60 -17.67 16.22
N LYS A 582 -24.97 -17.31 15.00
CA LYS A 582 -24.57 -16.03 14.39
C LYS A 582 -25.64 -15.60 13.39
N LYS A 583 -25.93 -14.30 13.35
CA LYS A 583 -26.84 -13.70 12.37
C LYS A 583 -26.30 -12.37 11.89
N TYR A 584 -26.40 -12.12 10.61
CA TYR A 584 -26.01 -10.85 10.02
C TYR A 584 -26.80 -9.69 10.63
N LYS A 585 -26.06 -8.62 10.96
CA LYS A 585 -26.62 -7.36 11.41
C LYS A 585 -25.86 -6.24 10.70
N ALA A 586 -26.56 -5.34 10.04
CA ALA A 586 -25.95 -4.18 9.43
C ALA A 586 -25.51 -3.20 10.53
N GLU A 587 -24.22 -2.87 10.55
CA GLU A 587 -23.66 -1.83 11.42
C GLU A 587 -23.07 -0.74 10.53
N THR A 588 -23.58 0.48 10.65
CA THR A 588 -23.21 1.58 9.77
C THR A 588 -22.60 2.73 10.54
N LYS A 589 -21.64 3.43 9.90
CA LYS A 589 -21.00 4.62 10.44
C LYS A 589 -20.75 5.62 9.33
N GLN A 590 -21.25 6.86 9.46
CA GLN A 590 -20.85 7.95 8.56
C GLN A 590 -19.37 8.26 8.80
N VAL A 591 -18.56 8.17 7.76
CA VAL A 591 -17.09 8.34 7.80
C VAL A 591 -16.67 9.64 7.14
N ILE A 592 -17.25 9.94 5.97
CA ILE A 592 -17.00 11.19 5.25
C ILE A 592 -18.32 11.89 4.95
N ASP A 593 -18.23 13.21 4.76
CA ASP A 593 -19.39 14.03 4.38
C ASP A 593 -20.03 13.50 3.08
N PRO A 594 -21.37 13.30 3.04
CA PRO A 594 -22.07 12.86 1.83
C PRO A 594 -21.81 13.75 0.61
N GLN A 595 -21.59 15.06 0.80
CA GLN A 595 -21.27 15.97 -0.30
C GLN A 595 -19.87 15.64 -0.88
N ALA A 596 -18.88 15.32 -0.04
CA ALA A 596 -17.55 14.91 -0.49
C ALA A 596 -17.61 13.59 -1.27
N ALA A 597 -18.36 12.60 -0.77
CA ALA A 597 -18.60 11.33 -1.48
C ALA A 597 -19.31 11.57 -2.82
N TYR A 598 -20.32 12.43 -2.84
CA TYR A 598 -21.06 12.75 -4.06
C TYR A 598 -20.17 13.38 -5.14
N VAL A 599 -19.27 14.29 -4.78
CA VAL A 599 -18.33 14.90 -5.74
C VAL A 599 -17.44 13.81 -6.38
N VAL A 600 -16.96 12.85 -5.58
CA VAL A 600 -16.17 11.71 -6.11
C VAL A 600 -17.02 10.84 -7.04
N ASN A 601 -18.24 10.52 -6.65
CA ASN A 601 -19.18 9.69 -7.42
C ASN A 601 -19.56 10.37 -8.74
N ASP A 602 -19.78 11.69 -8.73
CA ASP A 602 -20.09 12.48 -9.93
C ASP A 602 -18.91 12.50 -10.91
N ILE A 603 -17.68 12.66 -10.40
CA ILE A 603 -16.46 12.60 -11.23
C ILE A 603 -16.33 11.20 -11.85
N LEU A 604 -16.25 10.16 -11.04
CA LEU A 604 -16.01 8.79 -11.53
C LEU A 604 -17.15 8.26 -12.41
N GLY A 605 -18.35 8.81 -12.28
CA GLY A 605 -19.49 8.52 -13.14
C GLY A 605 -19.51 9.29 -14.48
N ASP A 606 -18.55 10.17 -14.73
CA ASP A 606 -18.43 10.93 -15.97
C ASP A 606 -17.69 10.12 -17.04
N GLY A 607 -18.44 9.30 -17.81
CA GLY A 607 -17.88 8.50 -18.90
C GLY A 607 -17.16 9.32 -19.96
N ALA A 608 -17.67 10.51 -20.28
CA ALA A 608 -17.04 11.39 -21.28
C ALA A 608 -15.67 11.88 -20.83
N SER A 609 -15.54 12.32 -19.56
CA SER A 609 -14.25 12.73 -18.99
C SER A 609 -13.26 11.54 -18.92
N ARG A 610 -13.73 10.35 -18.50
CA ARG A 610 -12.91 9.13 -18.42
C ARG A 610 -12.41 8.69 -19.81
N ASN A 611 -13.19 8.88 -20.85
CA ASN A 611 -12.82 8.55 -22.22
C ASN A 611 -11.64 9.38 -22.75
N LEU A 612 -11.28 10.50 -22.11
CA LEU A 612 -10.04 11.24 -22.42
C LEU A 612 -8.77 10.39 -22.16
N LEU A 613 -8.85 9.40 -21.25
CA LEU A 613 -7.72 8.49 -21.01
C LEU A 613 -7.67 7.34 -22.01
N PHE A 614 -8.83 6.74 -22.34
CA PHE A 614 -8.89 5.49 -23.10
C PHE A 614 -9.33 5.68 -24.57
N GLY A 615 -9.74 6.88 -24.96
CA GLY A 615 -10.30 7.18 -26.30
C GLY A 615 -11.69 6.59 -26.55
N ARG A 616 -12.18 5.74 -25.65
CA ARG A 616 -13.49 5.06 -25.72
C ARG A 616 -13.91 4.57 -24.33
N THR A 617 -15.20 4.22 -24.18
CA THR A 617 -15.65 3.52 -22.97
C THR A 617 -14.99 2.15 -22.84
N ILE A 618 -14.65 1.78 -21.60
CA ILE A 618 -14.13 0.45 -21.24
C ILE A 618 -15.19 -0.44 -20.57
N VAL A 619 -16.43 0.07 -20.44
CA VAL A 619 -17.60 -0.67 -19.93
C VAL A 619 -18.81 -0.52 -20.87
N PRO A 620 -18.65 -0.91 -22.16
CA PRO A 620 -19.66 -0.67 -23.20
C PRO A 620 -20.94 -1.46 -22.98
N ILE A 621 -20.91 -2.62 -22.32
CA ILE A 621 -22.10 -3.46 -22.09
C ILE A 621 -22.98 -2.78 -21.04
N THR A 622 -22.39 -2.37 -19.93
CA THR A 622 -23.11 -1.73 -18.81
C THR A 622 -23.66 -0.35 -19.21
N GLU A 623 -22.86 0.49 -19.88
CA GLU A 623 -23.31 1.80 -20.36
C GLU A 623 -24.32 1.65 -21.51
N GLY A 624 -24.15 0.67 -22.41
CA GLY A 624 -25.09 0.35 -23.47
C GLY A 624 -26.43 -0.14 -22.95
N ALA A 625 -26.47 -0.77 -21.78
CA ALA A 625 -27.72 -1.13 -21.10
C ALA A 625 -28.36 0.05 -20.33
N GLY A 626 -27.78 1.25 -20.43
CA GLY A 626 -28.31 2.48 -19.83
C GLY A 626 -27.90 2.69 -18.37
N TYR A 627 -26.94 1.91 -17.82
CA TYR A 627 -26.48 2.08 -16.45
C TYR A 627 -25.24 3.00 -16.39
N LYS A 628 -25.25 3.95 -15.47
CA LYS A 628 -24.10 4.80 -15.16
C LYS A 628 -23.21 4.10 -14.13
N VAL A 629 -21.89 4.18 -14.31
CA VAL A 629 -20.91 3.50 -13.45
C VAL A 629 -19.84 4.47 -12.99
N ALA A 630 -19.57 4.52 -11.68
CA ALA A 630 -18.37 5.12 -11.13
C ALA A 630 -17.22 4.13 -11.31
N LEU A 631 -16.18 4.49 -12.08
CA LEU A 631 -15.14 3.58 -12.50
C LEU A 631 -13.75 4.16 -12.29
N LYS A 632 -12.82 3.34 -11.82
CA LYS A 632 -11.40 3.70 -11.71
C LYS A 632 -10.51 2.53 -12.08
N THR A 633 -9.42 2.80 -12.78
CA THR A 633 -8.37 1.81 -13.06
C THR A 633 -7.17 2.03 -12.14
N GLY A 634 -6.42 0.97 -11.88
CA GLY A 634 -5.20 0.98 -11.11
C GLY A 634 -4.08 0.22 -11.81
N THR A 635 -2.87 0.70 -11.67
CA THR A 635 -1.66 -0.01 -12.06
C THR A 635 -0.62 0.23 -10.98
N SER A 636 -0.03 -0.84 -10.43
CA SER A 636 1.15 -0.75 -9.60
C SER A 636 2.39 -1.11 -10.43
N ASP A 637 3.57 -0.75 -9.96
CA ASP A 637 4.82 -1.06 -10.62
C ASP A 637 5.84 -1.69 -9.67
N LYS A 638 6.79 -2.41 -10.27
CA LYS A 638 8.02 -2.87 -9.64
C LYS A 638 9.16 -2.47 -10.56
N ASP A 639 10.11 -1.69 -10.06
CA ASP A 639 11.24 -1.20 -10.84
C ASP A 639 10.83 -0.48 -12.14
N ARG A 640 9.76 0.32 -12.06
CA ARG A 640 9.12 1.04 -13.18
C ARG A 640 8.47 0.15 -14.25
N GLN A 641 8.30 -1.14 -13.98
CA GLN A 641 7.54 -2.05 -14.82
C GLN A 641 6.17 -2.34 -14.20
N PRO A 642 5.08 -2.36 -14.97
CA PRO A 642 3.77 -2.67 -14.43
C PRO A 642 3.76 -4.08 -13.83
N LYS A 643 3.11 -4.25 -12.70
CA LYS A 643 3.07 -5.51 -11.94
C LYS A 643 1.63 -5.98 -11.67
N ASP A 644 0.75 -5.09 -11.29
CA ASP A 644 -0.66 -5.35 -11.02
C ASP A 644 -1.51 -4.43 -11.87
N ILE A 645 -2.58 -4.95 -12.46
CA ILE A 645 -3.59 -4.14 -13.14
C ILE A 645 -4.95 -4.38 -12.51
N TRP A 646 -5.65 -3.28 -12.22
CA TRP A 646 -6.94 -3.25 -11.57
C TRP A 646 -7.95 -2.48 -12.40
N THR A 647 -9.18 -2.98 -12.45
CA THR A 647 -10.35 -2.16 -12.75
C THR A 647 -11.34 -2.33 -11.61
N VAL A 648 -11.80 -1.21 -11.07
CA VAL A 648 -12.78 -1.17 -10.00
C VAL A 648 -13.94 -0.26 -10.43
N GLY A 649 -15.17 -0.67 -10.13
CA GLY A 649 -16.34 0.10 -10.47
C GLY A 649 -17.47 -0.14 -9.48
N TYR A 650 -18.33 0.87 -9.32
CA TYR A 650 -19.49 0.76 -8.44
C TYR A 650 -20.66 1.62 -8.93
N THR A 651 -21.83 1.25 -8.49
CA THR A 651 -23.09 1.99 -8.60
C THR A 651 -23.69 2.17 -7.20
N ALA A 652 -24.91 2.65 -7.10
CA ALA A 652 -25.63 2.67 -5.82
C ALA A 652 -26.07 1.26 -5.36
N GLN A 653 -25.94 0.23 -6.19
CA GLN A 653 -26.40 -1.13 -5.96
C GLN A 653 -25.28 -2.11 -5.69
N ILE A 654 -24.23 -2.09 -6.51
CA ILE A 654 -23.11 -3.04 -6.44
C ILE A 654 -21.76 -2.35 -6.59
N ALA A 655 -20.74 -2.98 -6.02
CA ALA A 655 -19.33 -2.63 -6.22
C ALA A 655 -18.57 -3.88 -6.68
N ILE A 656 -17.67 -3.71 -7.66
CA ILE A 656 -16.86 -4.78 -8.23
C ILE A 656 -15.41 -4.33 -8.30
N SER A 657 -14.51 -5.19 -7.85
CA SER A 657 -13.07 -5.06 -8.08
C SER A 657 -12.56 -6.28 -8.84
N VAL A 658 -11.74 -6.05 -9.85
CA VAL A 658 -11.05 -7.09 -10.63
C VAL A 658 -9.57 -6.75 -10.67
N TRP A 659 -8.73 -7.74 -10.36
CA TRP A 659 -7.29 -7.69 -10.45
C TRP A 659 -6.76 -8.78 -11.39
N LEU A 660 -5.73 -8.44 -12.17
CA LEU A 660 -4.92 -9.38 -12.95
C LEU A 660 -3.45 -9.08 -12.67
N GLY A 661 -2.65 -10.13 -12.48
CA GLY A 661 -1.24 -10.00 -12.14
C GLY A 661 -0.56 -11.35 -12.00
N ASN A 662 0.61 -11.37 -11.36
CA ASN A 662 1.39 -12.57 -11.12
C ASN A 662 1.54 -12.83 -9.62
N PRO A 663 1.30 -14.07 -9.12
CA PRO A 663 1.42 -14.41 -7.70
C PRO A 663 2.82 -14.20 -7.13
N ASP A 664 3.85 -14.42 -7.93
CA ASP A 664 5.26 -14.20 -7.61
C ASP A 664 5.70 -12.72 -7.66
N THR A 665 4.76 -11.81 -7.95
CA THR A 665 5.02 -10.38 -8.13
C THR A 665 5.98 -10.04 -9.28
N SER A 666 6.15 -10.92 -10.26
CA SER A 666 6.90 -10.63 -11.48
C SER A 666 6.19 -9.55 -12.31
N PRO A 667 6.95 -8.71 -13.01
CA PRO A 667 6.39 -7.65 -13.84
C PRO A 667 5.55 -8.19 -15.01
N LEU A 668 4.57 -7.39 -15.43
CA LEU A 668 3.77 -7.60 -16.63
C LEU A 668 4.52 -7.09 -17.87
N LYS A 669 4.24 -7.69 -19.02
CA LYS A 669 4.72 -7.20 -20.31
C LYS A 669 4.05 -5.86 -20.69
N ASN A 670 2.76 -5.72 -20.36
CA ASN A 670 1.95 -4.54 -20.66
C ASN A 670 1.01 -4.22 -19.49
N GLY A 671 1.07 -2.99 -18.97
CA GLY A 671 0.29 -2.50 -17.83
C GLY A 671 -1.07 -1.89 -18.19
N ASN A 672 -1.75 -2.37 -19.24
CA ASN A 672 -3.04 -1.82 -19.65
C ASN A 672 -4.15 -2.17 -18.66
N SER A 673 -4.44 -1.25 -17.76
CA SER A 673 -5.42 -1.41 -16.68
C SER A 673 -6.89 -1.36 -17.16
N SER A 674 -7.16 -1.26 -18.47
CA SER A 674 -8.50 -1.47 -19.04
C SER A 674 -8.81 -2.95 -19.28
N ILE A 675 -7.82 -3.84 -19.24
CA ILE A 675 -8.04 -5.27 -19.50
C ILE A 675 -8.97 -5.91 -18.47
N PRO A 676 -8.82 -5.69 -17.15
CA PRO A 676 -9.73 -6.25 -16.15
C PRO A 676 -11.19 -5.80 -16.31
N ALA A 677 -11.45 -4.65 -16.98
CA ALA A 677 -12.81 -4.20 -17.30
C ALA A 677 -13.59 -5.21 -18.16
N ARG A 678 -12.91 -6.04 -18.94
CA ARG A 678 -13.54 -7.09 -19.74
C ARG A 678 -14.20 -8.20 -18.92
N ILE A 679 -13.80 -8.34 -17.66
CA ILE A 679 -14.47 -9.20 -16.67
C ILE A 679 -15.51 -8.37 -15.91
N LEU A 680 -15.15 -7.18 -15.46
CA LEU A 680 -16.02 -6.32 -14.69
C LEU A 680 -17.31 -5.95 -15.42
N ASP A 681 -17.22 -5.51 -16.68
CA ASP A 681 -18.34 -4.96 -17.47
C ASP A 681 -19.49 -5.97 -17.64
N PRO A 682 -19.28 -7.19 -18.16
CA PRO A 682 -20.38 -8.16 -18.31
C PRO A 682 -20.92 -8.65 -16.97
N VAL A 683 -20.10 -8.77 -15.93
CA VAL A 683 -20.55 -9.14 -14.57
C VAL A 683 -21.41 -8.03 -13.97
N MET A 684 -20.99 -6.78 -14.13
CA MET A 684 -21.75 -5.62 -13.65
C MET A 684 -23.10 -5.51 -14.35
N ALA A 685 -23.11 -5.56 -15.68
CA ALA A 685 -24.34 -5.50 -16.47
C ALA A 685 -25.32 -6.62 -16.08
N TYR A 686 -24.83 -7.87 -15.97
CA TYR A 686 -25.63 -9.01 -15.55
C TYR A 686 -26.24 -8.81 -14.14
N THR A 687 -25.41 -8.39 -13.18
CA THR A 687 -25.85 -8.24 -11.80
C THR A 687 -26.85 -7.09 -11.64
N LEU A 688 -26.64 -5.97 -12.34
CA LEU A 688 -27.57 -4.84 -12.35
C LEU A 688 -28.89 -5.23 -13.01
N GLN A 689 -28.87 -5.99 -14.09
CA GLN A 689 -30.11 -6.49 -14.73
C GLN A 689 -30.87 -7.42 -13.79
N LYS A 690 -30.17 -8.35 -13.11
CA LYS A 690 -30.78 -9.23 -12.12
C LYS A 690 -31.45 -8.44 -10.98
N TYR A 691 -30.84 -7.35 -10.53
CA TYR A 691 -31.37 -6.49 -9.49
C TYR A 691 -32.60 -5.70 -10.01
N LYS A 692 -32.54 -5.21 -11.23
CA LYS A 692 -33.68 -4.54 -11.88
C LYS A 692 -34.88 -5.48 -12.01
N ASP A 693 -34.65 -6.73 -12.42
CA ASP A 693 -35.69 -7.76 -12.56
C ASP A 693 -36.30 -8.16 -11.19
N ALA A 694 -35.49 -8.02 -10.11
CA ALA A 694 -35.95 -8.17 -8.73
C ALA A 694 -36.63 -6.91 -8.16
N GLY A 695 -36.84 -5.85 -8.94
CA GLY A 695 -37.52 -4.63 -8.53
C GLY A 695 -36.66 -3.67 -7.70
N VAL A 696 -35.31 -3.84 -7.69
CA VAL A 696 -34.41 -2.92 -7.00
C VAL A 696 -34.37 -1.59 -7.77
N ASP A 697 -34.43 -0.46 -7.02
CA ASP A 697 -34.25 0.86 -7.60
C ASP A 697 -32.83 1.01 -8.19
N MET A 698 -32.76 1.33 -9.49
CA MET A 698 -31.53 1.46 -10.26
C MET A 698 -31.08 2.92 -10.42
N SER A 699 -31.65 3.84 -9.65
CA SER A 699 -31.30 5.26 -9.69
C SER A 699 -29.82 5.47 -9.37
N TRP A 700 -29.26 6.49 -10.01
CA TRP A 700 -27.92 7.03 -9.70
C TRP A 700 -27.97 7.76 -8.36
N PHE A 701 -26.80 8.06 -7.82
CA PHE A 701 -26.66 8.79 -6.54
C PHE A 701 -27.42 10.13 -6.57
N ALA A 702 -28.31 10.33 -5.60
CA ALA A 702 -28.97 11.62 -5.41
C ALA A 702 -27.98 12.65 -4.84
N ALA A 703 -28.04 13.86 -5.37
CA ALA A 703 -27.23 14.97 -4.87
C ALA A 703 -27.67 15.35 -3.45
N PRO A 704 -26.75 15.34 -2.46
CA PRO A 704 -27.05 15.86 -1.12
C PRO A 704 -27.45 17.34 -1.16
N ALA A 705 -28.21 17.77 -0.14
CA ALA A 705 -28.54 19.17 0.04
C ALA A 705 -27.26 20.04 0.11
N GLY A 706 -27.28 21.21 -0.53
CA GLY A 706 -26.17 22.15 -0.52
C GLY A 706 -25.13 21.96 -1.63
N ILE A 707 -25.20 20.89 -2.40
CA ILE A 707 -24.33 20.71 -3.59
C ILE A 707 -24.58 21.86 -4.57
N GLN A 708 -23.50 22.49 -5.02
CA GLN A 708 -23.49 23.57 -6.02
C GLN A 708 -23.03 23.01 -7.37
N ARG A 709 -23.66 23.47 -8.48
CA ARG A 709 -23.23 23.17 -9.85
C ARG A 709 -22.87 24.47 -10.56
N VAL A 710 -21.63 24.54 -11.07
CA VAL A 710 -21.15 25.72 -11.81
C VAL A 710 -20.41 25.23 -13.04
N GLY A 711 -20.90 25.61 -14.24
CA GLY A 711 -20.24 25.24 -15.50
C GLY A 711 -20.11 23.74 -15.73
N GLY A 712 -21.06 22.93 -15.25
CA GLY A 712 -21.02 21.47 -15.33
C GLY A 712 -20.23 20.79 -14.22
N GLU A 713 -19.47 21.55 -13.44
CA GLU A 713 -18.70 21.03 -12.31
C GLU A 713 -19.51 21.04 -11.01
N VAL A 714 -19.12 20.19 -10.06
CA VAL A 714 -19.83 19.93 -8.80
C VAL A 714 -18.98 20.34 -7.60
N TYR A 715 -19.60 21.05 -6.67
CA TYR A 715 -18.91 21.58 -5.49
C TYR A 715 -19.75 21.33 -4.22
N PRO A 716 -19.09 21.04 -3.09
CA PRO A 716 -19.79 20.99 -1.80
C PRO A 716 -20.20 22.39 -1.36
N SER A 717 -21.18 22.50 -0.43
CA SER A 717 -21.70 23.78 0.09
C SER A 717 -20.64 24.68 0.71
N TYR A 718 -19.61 24.09 1.28
CA TYR A 718 -18.48 24.77 1.94
C TYR A 718 -17.32 25.10 0.99
N TRP A 719 -17.47 24.87 -0.32
CA TRP A 719 -16.46 25.24 -1.31
C TRP A 719 -16.26 26.74 -1.35
N ASN A 720 -15.01 27.19 -1.41
CA ASN A 720 -14.64 28.56 -1.65
C ASN A 720 -14.05 28.74 -3.06
N LYS A 721 -14.44 29.81 -3.73
CA LYS A 721 -14.07 30.09 -5.13
C LYS A 721 -12.57 30.26 -5.37
N SER A 722 -11.74 30.38 -4.32
CA SER A 722 -10.30 30.63 -4.39
C SER A 722 -9.50 29.47 -5.03
N THR A 723 -10.10 28.28 -5.15
CA THR A 723 -9.46 27.09 -5.78
C THR A 723 -9.69 26.98 -7.28
N GLY A 724 -10.35 27.98 -7.86
CA GLY A 724 -10.67 28.03 -9.29
C GLY A 724 -9.51 28.50 -10.16
N ILE A 725 -9.80 28.56 -11.45
CA ILE A 725 -8.92 29.07 -12.49
C ILE A 725 -9.18 30.57 -12.66
N SER A 726 -8.13 31.35 -12.75
CA SER A 726 -8.20 32.73 -13.22
C SER A 726 -7.69 32.81 -14.67
N ASN A 727 -8.20 33.79 -15.43
CA ASN A 727 -7.70 34.08 -16.75
C ASN A 727 -6.52 35.04 -16.68
N ALA A 728 -5.54 34.80 -17.52
CA ALA A 728 -4.36 35.66 -17.70
C ALA A 728 -3.99 35.70 -19.19
N LYS A 729 -3.05 36.53 -19.54
CA LYS A 729 -2.49 36.63 -20.88
C LYS A 729 -0.98 36.48 -20.79
N LEU A 730 -0.40 35.72 -21.69
CA LEU A 730 1.03 35.55 -21.83
C LEU A 730 1.45 35.74 -23.30
N MET A 731 2.65 36.23 -23.47
CA MET A 731 3.25 36.31 -24.79
C MET A 731 3.88 34.97 -25.16
N PHE A 732 3.54 34.47 -26.34
CA PHE A 732 4.10 33.26 -26.93
C PHE A 732 4.82 33.58 -28.22
N ASP A 733 5.79 32.76 -28.57
CA ASP A 733 6.36 32.72 -29.87
C ASP A 733 5.47 31.98 -30.87
N ARG A 734 5.24 32.58 -32.05
CA ARG A 734 4.44 32.01 -33.13
C ARG A 734 5.02 30.73 -33.71
N VAL A 735 6.35 30.55 -33.64
CA VAL A 735 7.08 29.45 -34.26
C VAL A 735 7.10 28.23 -33.32
N SER A 736 7.75 28.42 -32.15
CA SER A 736 7.87 27.33 -31.15
C SER A 736 6.61 27.01 -30.43
N LYS A 737 5.59 27.92 -30.45
CA LYS A 737 4.37 27.85 -29.67
C LYS A 737 4.61 27.80 -28.15
N ARG A 738 5.80 28.29 -27.68
CA ARG A 738 6.20 28.37 -26.30
C ARG A 738 6.22 29.82 -25.82
N LYS A 739 6.39 30.02 -24.50
CA LYS A 739 6.46 31.37 -23.92
C LYS A 739 7.57 32.19 -24.59
N ALA A 740 7.22 33.36 -25.07
CA ALA A 740 8.22 34.28 -25.63
C ALA A 740 9.25 34.73 -24.59
N THR A 741 10.48 34.84 -24.98
CA THR A 741 11.61 35.34 -24.18
C THR A 741 11.97 36.78 -24.59
N SER A 742 12.95 37.33 -23.92
CA SER A 742 13.55 38.61 -24.35
C SER A 742 14.21 38.53 -25.73
N CYS A 743 14.62 37.35 -26.17
CA CYS A 743 15.25 37.09 -27.46
C CYS A 743 14.26 36.82 -28.59
N THR A 744 12.98 36.59 -28.28
CA THR A 744 11.91 36.39 -29.29
C THR A 744 11.64 37.72 -29.99
N PRO A 745 11.72 37.81 -31.34
CA PRO A 745 11.40 39.04 -32.09
C PRO A 745 9.97 39.51 -31.84
N GLU A 746 9.71 40.79 -31.83
CA GLU A 746 8.37 41.37 -31.60
C GLU A 746 7.35 40.85 -32.65
N ALA A 747 7.79 40.69 -33.91
CA ALA A 747 6.94 40.14 -34.96
C ALA A 747 6.55 38.65 -34.76
N ALA A 748 7.38 37.91 -33.99
CA ALA A 748 7.12 36.53 -33.63
C ALA A 748 6.24 36.40 -32.39
N LYS A 749 6.10 37.46 -31.58
CA LYS A 749 5.29 37.47 -30.37
C LYS A 749 3.79 37.48 -30.66
N ILE A 750 3.03 36.69 -29.95
CA ILE A 750 1.57 36.69 -29.97
C ILE A 750 1.03 36.60 -28.56
N GLU A 751 0.08 37.46 -28.23
CA GLU A 751 -0.63 37.38 -26.94
C GLU A 751 -1.69 36.29 -26.96
N ILE A 752 -1.61 35.34 -26.07
CA ILE A 752 -2.53 34.22 -25.95
C ILE A 752 -3.18 34.27 -24.57
N GLY A 753 -4.51 34.10 -24.55
CA GLY A 753 -5.25 33.88 -23.30
C GLY A 753 -4.89 32.54 -22.68
N VAL A 754 -4.49 32.55 -21.41
CA VAL A 754 -4.09 31.35 -20.66
C VAL A 754 -4.92 31.27 -19.38
N THR A 755 -4.98 30.07 -18.82
CA THR A 755 -5.49 29.89 -17.48
C THR A 755 -4.33 29.94 -16.48
N LYS A 756 -4.60 30.48 -15.28
CA LYS A 756 -3.63 30.63 -14.19
C LYS A 756 -4.21 30.07 -12.90
N THR A 757 -3.39 29.35 -12.15
CA THR A 757 -3.71 28.90 -10.78
C THR A 757 -2.47 28.99 -9.88
N LEU A 758 -2.68 29.26 -8.59
CA LEU A 758 -1.60 29.18 -7.59
C LEU A 758 -1.43 27.72 -7.13
N ASP A 759 -0.24 27.17 -7.35
CA ASP A 759 0.07 25.81 -6.88
C ASP A 759 0.19 25.78 -5.35
N PRO A 760 -0.58 24.95 -4.64
CA PRO A 760 -0.59 24.97 -3.18
C PRO A 760 0.70 24.40 -2.55
N ILE A 761 1.50 23.66 -3.32
CA ILE A 761 2.75 23.03 -2.83
C ILE A 761 3.95 23.93 -3.12
N THR A 762 4.11 24.32 -4.39
CA THR A 762 5.26 25.11 -4.81
C THR A 762 5.12 26.61 -4.50
N LYS A 763 3.89 27.08 -4.17
CA LYS A 763 3.52 28.49 -3.98
C LYS A 763 3.83 29.36 -5.20
N LYS A 764 3.87 28.75 -6.39
CA LYS A 764 4.10 29.45 -7.66
C LYS A 764 2.86 29.41 -8.54
N ASP A 765 2.74 30.40 -9.39
CA ASP A 765 1.72 30.43 -10.44
C ASP A 765 2.03 29.38 -11.51
N VAL A 766 1.04 28.60 -11.87
CA VAL A 766 1.07 27.66 -13.00
C VAL A 766 0.14 28.17 -14.08
N TYR A 767 0.64 28.22 -15.30
CA TYR A 767 -0.11 28.67 -16.47
C TYR A 767 -0.40 27.49 -17.39
N SER A 768 -1.59 27.46 -18.01
CA SER A 768 -1.94 26.52 -19.07
C SER A 768 -2.47 27.28 -20.27
N ALA A 769 -1.90 26.97 -21.42
CA ALA A 769 -2.29 27.55 -22.72
C ALA A 769 -3.31 26.63 -23.43
N PRO A 770 -4.06 27.15 -24.41
CA PRO A 770 -4.90 26.34 -25.28
C PRO A 770 -4.07 25.35 -26.13
N ASP A 771 -4.78 24.39 -26.75
CA ASP A 771 -4.15 23.38 -27.59
C ASP A 771 -3.23 24.00 -28.67
N GLY A 772 -2.07 23.39 -28.82
CA GLY A 772 -1.03 23.85 -29.73
C GLY A 772 -0.02 24.80 -29.11
N TYR A 773 -0.23 25.32 -27.88
CA TYR A 773 0.72 26.16 -27.16
C TYR A 773 1.21 25.50 -25.85
N ASP A 774 2.48 25.71 -25.52
CA ASP A 774 3.09 25.17 -24.30
C ASP A 774 3.51 26.32 -23.34
N ALA A 775 2.69 26.55 -22.32
CA ALA A 775 2.98 27.55 -21.27
C ALA A 775 4.03 27.08 -20.24
N THR A 776 4.50 25.83 -20.31
CA THR A 776 5.46 25.26 -19.35
C THR A 776 6.91 25.46 -19.76
N ALA A 777 7.17 25.74 -21.03
CA ALA A 777 8.50 25.92 -21.60
C ALA A 777 8.68 27.28 -22.23
N ASP A 778 9.89 27.77 -22.18
CA ASP A 778 10.29 29.01 -22.88
C ASP A 778 10.62 28.72 -24.34
N ASP A 779 10.53 29.73 -25.15
CA ASP A 779 10.93 29.73 -26.57
C ASP A 779 12.33 29.14 -26.73
N ASN A 780 12.47 28.17 -27.63
CA ASN A 780 13.72 27.46 -27.93
C ASN A 780 14.14 27.61 -29.40
N VAL A 781 13.43 28.44 -30.16
CA VAL A 781 13.77 28.75 -31.54
C VAL A 781 14.69 29.95 -31.58
N HIS A 782 14.39 31.02 -30.83
CA HIS A 782 15.10 32.27 -30.86
C HIS A 782 16.18 32.34 -29.77
N SER A 783 17.38 32.79 -30.20
CA SER A 783 18.50 33.16 -29.33
C SER A 783 18.85 34.61 -29.55
N CYS A 784 19.36 35.31 -28.52
CA CYS A 784 19.83 36.70 -28.65
C CYS A 784 21.00 36.82 -29.58
N ASP A 785 21.76 35.76 -29.78
CA ASP A 785 22.96 35.72 -30.65
C ASP A 785 22.65 35.27 -32.10
N ASP A 786 21.38 35.04 -32.43
CA ASP A 786 21.01 34.60 -33.77
C ASP A 786 21.33 35.64 -34.83
N ALA A 787 22.00 35.22 -35.90
CA ALA A 787 22.21 36.03 -37.08
C ALA A 787 20.87 36.43 -37.73
N LYS A 788 20.62 37.70 -37.88
CA LYS A 788 19.41 38.27 -38.50
C LYS A 788 19.54 38.36 -40.01
N PRO A 789 18.43 38.35 -40.75
CA PRO A 789 18.46 38.63 -42.18
C PRO A 789 19.05 40.04 -42.43
N SER A 790 19.51 40.31 -43.64
CA SER A 790 19.93 41.62 -44.05
C SER A 790 19.21 42.05 -45.32
N VAL A 791 19.03 43.35 -45.49
CA VAL A 791 18.42 43.96 -46.68
C VAL A 791 19.10 45.31 -46.99
N SER A 792 19.39 45.53 -48.24
CA SER A 792 19.87 46.80 -48.75
C SER A 792 19.04 47.25 -49.97
N VAL A 793 18.93 48.57 -50.13
CA VAL A 793 18.09 49.17 -51.16
C VAL A 793 18.90 50.18 -51.90
N THR A 794 19.01 50.00 -53.22
CA THR A 794 19.61 51.01 -54.13
C THR A 794 18.51 51.52 -55.04
N VAL A 795 18.32 52.84 -55.03
CA VAL A 795 17.30 53.52 -55.85
C VAL A 795 17.90 54.22 -57.05
N ASP A 796 17.34 53.89 -58.21
CA ASP A 796 17.62 54.61 -59.47
C ASP A 796 16.33 55.46 -59.76
N ASN A 797 16.47 56.77 -59.47
CA ASN A 797 15.40 57.73 -59.68
C ASN A 797 15.05 57.90 -61.14
N ALA A 798 16.07 57.85 -62.05
CA ALA A 798 15.91 58.06 -63.46
C ALA A 798 15.19 56.88 -64.11
N ALA A 799 15.50 55.67 -63.72
CA ALA A 799 14.85 54.45 -64.15
C ALA A 799 13.54 54.18 -63.44
N LYS A 800 13.19 54.99 -62.41
CA LYS A 800 12.01 54.72 -61.48
C LYS A 800 12.01 53.27 -60.89
N LYS A 801 13.18 52.85 -60.37
CA LYS A 801 13.43 51.51 -59.99
C LYS A 801 14.18 51.41 -58.66
N ALA A 802 13.83 50.48 -57.81
CA ALA A 802 14.63 50.08 -56.66
C ALA A 802 15.17 48.67 -56.80
N THR A 803 16.47 48.48 -56.65
CA THR A 803 17.08 47.17 -56.54
C THR A 803 17.21 46.86 -55.04
N VAL A 804 16.46 45.85 -54.62
CA VAL A 804 16.45 45.35 -53.25
C VAL A 804 17.30 44.09 -53.17
N SER A 805 18.41 44.10 -52.44
CA SER A 805 19.22 42.90 -52.20
C SER A 805 18.96 42.42 -50.79
N TYR A 806 18.79 41.12 -50.61
CA TYR A 806 18.45 40.50 -49.33
C TYR A 806 19.22 39.20 -49.14
N SER A 807 19.54 38.90 -47.89
CA SER A 807 20.19 37.66 -47.52
C SER A 807 19.65 37.15 -46.17
N HIS A 808 19.61 35.84 -46.05
CA HIS A 808 19.16 35.18 -44.81
C HIS A 808 20.21 35.34 -43.68
N GLY A 809 19.75 35.23 -42.44
CA GLY A 809 20.58 35.08 -41.26
C GLY A 809 20.71 33.60 -40.86
N LYS A 810 20.26 33.28 -39.68
CA LYS A 810 20.17 31.88 -39.21
C LYS A 810 19.02 31.10 -39.87
N TYR A 811 17.94 31.77 -40.20
CA TYR A 811 16.73 31.14 -40.75
C TYR A 811 16.49 31.59 -42.19
N GLN A 812 15.83 30.73 -42.95
CA GLN A 812 15.52 31.04 -44.37
C GLN A 812 14.56 32.22 -44.47
N LEU A 813 14.76 33.03 -45.50
CA LEU A 813 13.86 34.14 -45.81
C LEU A 813 12.47 33.63 -46.13
N GLN A 814 11.45 34.43 -45.76
CA GLN A 814 10.04 34.14 -46.03
C GLN A 814 9.45 35.16 -47.01
N SER A 815 9.75 36.43 -46.81
CA SER A 815 9.18 37.50 -47.62
C SER A 815 10.01 38.74 -47.62
N VAL A 816 9.88 39.54 -48.65
CA VAL A 816 10.35 40.94 -48.75
C VAL A 816 9.18 41.83 -49.15
N GLU A 817 8.98 42.91 -48.42
CA GLU A 817 7.95 43.93 -48.68
C GLU A 817 8.57 45.27 -48.84
N VAL A 818 8.10 46.03 -49.83
CA VAL A 818 8.54 47.41 -50.10
C VAL A 818 7.34 48.35 -49.91
N LYS A 819 7.55 49.36 -49.04
CA LYS A 819 6.61 50.42 -48.77
C LYS A 819 7.18 51.76 -49.27
N ASP A 820 6.34 52.62 -49.82
CA ASP A 820 6.68 54.00 -50.18
C ASP A 820 6.62 54.93 -48.95
N ALA A 821 6.88 56.22 -49.19
CA ALA A 821 6.88 57.23 -48.14
C ALA A 821 5.48 57.48 -47.51
N SER A 822 4.39 57.10 -48.19
CA SER A 822 3.04 57.16 -47.63
C SER A 822 2.73 55.94 -46.74
N GLY A 823 3.61 54.96 -46.68
CA GLY A 823 3.37 53.67 -45.99
C GLY A 823 2.61 52.66 -46.86
N ALA A 824 2.28 52.95 -48.11
CA ALA A 824 1.61 52.05 -49.03
C ALA A 824 2.57 50.92 -49.45
N VAL A 825 2.10 49.66 -49.45
CA VAL A 825 2.85 48.53 -49.99
C VAL A 825 2.85 48.62 -51.50
N ILE A 826 4.00 48.88 -52.13
CA ILE A 826 4.13 49.00 -53.57
C ILE A 826 4.57 47.70 -54.23
N ALA A 827 5.22 46.83 -53.46
CA ALA A 827 5.58 45.52 -53.94
C ALA A 827 5.80 44.58 -52.73
N SER A 828 5.44 43.31 -52.86
CA SER A 828 5.77 42.24 -51.96
C SER A 828 6.02 40.93 -52.69
N LYS A 829 6.94 40.14 -52.14
CA LYS A 829 7.34 38.85 -52.75
C LYS A 829 7.63 37.84 -51.67
N SER A 830 7.09 36.62 -51.80
CA SER A 830 7.53 35.47 -51.06
C SER A 830 8.88 35.00 -51.59
N ILE A 831 9.84 34.76 -50.70
CA ILE A 831 11.22 34.35 -51.05
C ILE A 831 11.67 33.24 -50.14
N ASN A 832 12.59 32.38 -50.60
CA ASN A 832 13.16 31.28 -49.86
C ASN A 832 14.68 31.16 -49.98
N SER A 833 15.33 32.13 -50.63
CA SER A 833 16.77 32.18 -50.88
C SER A 833 17.28 33.63 -50.94
N ASP A 834 18.56 33.80 -50.77
CA ASP A 834 19.25 35.07 -50.97
C ASP A 834 19.14 35.52 -52.41
N GLY A 835 19.18 36.83 -52.64
CA GLY A 835 19.06 37.35 -53.94
C GLY A 835 18.86 38.88 -54.06
N SER A 836 18.50 39.27 -55.21
CA SER A 836 18.10 40.66 -55.47
C SER A 836 16.79 40.69 -56.27
N TRP A 837 16.09 41.77 -56.10
CA TRP A 837 14.78 41.99 -56.72
C TRP A 837 14.59 43.43 -57.14
N ASP A 838 14.25 43.62 -58.38
CA ASP A 838 13.97 44.94 -58.97
C ASP A 838 12.50 45.31 -58.83
N VAL A 839 12.23 46.43 -58.17
CA VAL A 839 10.90 46.93 -57.86
C VAL A 839 10.62 48.19 -58.70
N ASP A 840 9.50 48.22 -59.47
CA ASP A 840 9.02 49.34 -60.19
C ASP A 840 8.46 50.43 -59.21
N LEU A 841 9.00 51.65 -59.32
CA LEU A 841 8.62 52.77 -58.44
C LEU A 841 7.70 53.78 -59.16
N SER A 842 7.20 53.46 -60.40
CA SER A 842 6.42 54.42 -61.20
C SER A 842 5.12 54.88 -60.48
N LYS A 843 4.65 54.13 -59.51
CA LYS A 843 3.45 54.44 -58.70
C LYS A 843 3.79 54.78 -57.23
N ALA A 844 5.04 54.85 -56.87
CA ALA A 844 5.44 55.09 -55.48
C ALA A 844 5.43 56.61 -55.17
N SER A 845 5.05 56.96 -53.94
CA SER A 845 5.16 58.36 -53.45
C SER A 845 6.61 58.74 -53.22
N ASN A 846 6.95 60.00 -53.59
CA ASN A 846 8.27 60.57 -53.32
C ASN A 846 8.62 60.54 -51.80
N GLY A 847 9.84 60.19 -51.46
CA GLY A 847 10.35 60.13 -50.09
C GLY A 847 11.05 58.81 -49.75
N THR A 848 11.05 58.48 -48.53
CA THR A 848 11.78 57.27 -48.03
C THR A 848 11.00 56.02 -48.35
N LEU A 849 11.58 55.09 -49.13
CA LEU A 849 11.16 53.72 -49.26
C LEU A 849 11.62 52.92 -48.06
N THR A 850 10.74 52.13 -47.56
CA THR A 850 11.10 51.19 -46.48
C THR A 850 10.92 49.76 -47.01
N VAL A 851 11.99 49.00 -46.91
CA VAL A 851 12.00 47.58 -47.32
C VAL A 851 12.19 46.71 -46.11
N THR A 852 11.30 45.78 -45.90
CA THR A 852 11.37 44.85 -44.80
C THR A 852 11.55 43.45 -45.35
N ALA A 853 12.63 42.78 -45.00
CA ALA A 853 12.85 41.35 -45.21
C ALA A 853 12.52 40.59 -43.92
N VAL A 854 11.76 39.51 -44.03
CA VAL A 854 11.32 38.68 -42.89
C VAL A 854 11.74 37.23 -43.15
N ASP A 855 12.32 36.57 -42.15
CA ASP A 855 12.63 35.15 -42.24
C ASP A 855 11.53 34.25 -41.66
N THR A 856 11.70 32.96 -41.76
CA THR A 856 10.73 31.95 -41.26
C THR A 856 10.60 31.92 -39.73
N ALA A 857 11.53 32.57 -39.01
CA ALA A 857 11.49 32.77 -37.56
C ALA A 857 11.08 34.19 -37.18
N TYR A 858 10.53 34.97 -38.10
CA TYR A 858 10.07 36.37 -37.91
C TYR A 858 11.15 37.38 -37.52
N TYR A 859 12.45 37.08 -37.66
CA TYR A 859 13.47 38.12 -37.61
C TYR A 859 13.28 39.05 -38.80
N GLN A 860 13.45 40.34 -38.59
CA GLN A 860 13.27 41.37 -39.59
C GLN A 860 14.56 42.16 -39.83
N ALA A 861 14.81 42.47 -41.07
CA ALA A 861 15.74 43.47 -41.46
C ALA A 861 15.00 44.58 -42.19
N VAL A 862 15.35 45.81 -41.89
CA VAL A 862 14.77 46.99 -42.54
C VAL A 862 15.90 47.75 -43.25
N GLY A 863 15.70 47.97 -44.54
CA GLY A 863 16.55 48.84 -45.38
C GLY A 863 15.75 50.02 -45.88
N THR A 864 16.40 51.14 -46.06
CA THR A 864 15.75 52.35 -46.57
C THR A 864 16.49 52.88 -47.82
N GLY A 865 15.72 53.49 -48.71
CA GLY A 865 16.25 54.19 -49.87
C GLY A 865 15.40 55.46 -50.16
N THR A 866 15.94 56.45 -50.75
CA THR A 866 15.16 57.65 -51.03
C THR A 866 14.78 57.72 -52.51
N TYR A 867 13.49 57.82 -52.79
CA TYR A 867 12.92 57.94 -54.10
C TYR A 867 12.43 59.36 -54.31
N SER A 868 12.83 59.94 -55.44
CA SER A 868 12.37 61.26 -55.89
C SER A 868 12.05 61.15 -57.40
N ALA A 869 10.75 61.13 -57.69
CA ALA A 869 10.29 61.18 -59.08
C ALA A 869 10.64 62.53 -59.63
N SER A 870 11.49 62.60 -60.66
CA SER A 870 11.85 63.81 -61.39
C SER A 870 10.75 64.16 -62.35
#